data_cde36b8049fe2404537934a74a9d835e
#
_entry.id   cde36b8049fe2404537934a74a9d835e
#
_cell.length_a   1.000
_cell.length_b   1.000
_cell.length_c   1.000
_cell.angle_alpha   90.00
_cell.angle_beta   90.00
_cell.angle_gamma   90.00
#
_symmetry.space_group_name_H-M   'P 1'
#
loop_
_entity.id
_entity.type
_entity.pdbx_description
1 polymer ?
#
loop_
_entity_poly.entity_id
_entity_poly.type
_entity_poly.pdbx_seq_one_letter_code
_entity_poly.pdbx_strand_id
1 'polypeptide(L)'
;MQSIDLTSDDARRRPAVAGRIPPHNLEAEESLLGAMMLTREALTAAVEARIEASDFYKPAHGVIFDAAYSLHSRGEPVDPVTVAEELRRAGRLEQVGGRAALLRIQAATPASANAVHYAQIVSELAVLRRLIAAAGEIQQMAYEGDDDVDETVDRAETMIFEVAERRVADSLVQLYPVLEQTMDQLAHLYERDTTIVGVPTGYHDLDDLLLGLQPSTLNIVAARPGQGKTSFALGAALHCALVARKPVLFFSMEMGHLELTKRLLAAEALIDSRKLSTGRLGEHEWPKLNQAVGRLAEAAFFIDDNPHCTVMEMRAKARRTKARYGDLGLIVVDYLQLMASSRRVESRQVEVSELSRGLKILARELECPVVCLSQLNRQLEYRQDKRPMLADLRESGCLTADTLVTLADGSTETMGALYRSGARDVEVLTLDEHLRLVPGVMTHVFASGVKETFELRLASGRSVHASANHPFLTIDGWVQVAGLAPGARIASARRGDLVDPGRDTIPPAVWDYIERKGLLVSGMRAHELIERLAADEGVHRAYGRGVSRRMMQRIAEELPDPFLADLASSDVLWDEVVSVEPRGEQPVFDATVPGTHNFVANGIVAHNSIEQDADVVLFIYRDDYYYPDSEQRGMAEIIVAKHRNGPVGSTRLAFLEQYTKFANLARE
;
A
#
# COMPACT_ATOMS: atom_id res chain seq x y z
N MET A 1 22.39 63.54 -20.10
CA MET A 1 22.90 62.36 -20.80
C MET A 1 24.08 61.83 -20.01
N GLN A 2 23.83 60.93 -19.09
CA GLN A 2 24.87 60.15 -18.44
C GLN A 2 24.34 58.68 -18.46
N SER A 3 25.00 57.84 -19.20
CA SER A 3 24.82 56.45 -19.33
C SER A 3 25.22 55.73 -18.03
N ILE A 4 24.30 55.05 -17.39
CA ILE A 4 24.57 54.19 -16.25
C ILE A 4 24.95 52.82 -16.81
N ASP A 5 26.19 52.45 -16.57
CA ASP A 5 26.78 51.16 -16.90
C ASP A 5 26.32 50.12 -15.89
N LEU A 6 25.51 49.15 -16.33
CA LEU A 6 25.02 48.00 -15.54
C LEU A 6 25.84 46.76 -15.90
N THR A 7 27.07 46.68 -15.41
CA THR A 7 27.85 45.43 -15.43
C THR A 7 28.48 45.19 -14.06
N SER A 8 27.72 44.51 -13.19
CA SER A 8 28.30 43.75 -12.10
C SER A 8 27.43 42.49 -11.87
N ASP A 9 27.62 41.55 -12.77
CA ASP A 9 27.11 40.18 -12.65
C ASP A 9 28.09 39.38 -11.78
N ASP A 10 27.98 39.56 -10.48
CA ASP A 10 28.69 38.75 -9.50
C ASP A 10 27.83 37.52 -9.15
N ALA A 11 27.55 36.73 -10.17
CA ALA A 11 26.96 35.41 -10.04
C ALA A 11 27.96 34.53 -9.28
N ARG A 12 27.68 34.32 -8.00
CA ARG A 12 28.38 33.38 -7.14
C ARG A 12 28.40 32.00 -7.80
N ARG A 13 29.45 31.75 -8.59
CA ARG A 13 29.79 30.39 -9.04
C ARG A 13 30.10 29.56 -7.80
N ARG A 14 29.15 28.74 -7.36
CA ARG A 14 29.43 27.67 -6.41
C ARG A 14 30.43 26.73 -7.09
N PRO A 15 31.57 26.40 -6.45
CA PRO A 15 32.54 25.50 -7.05
C PRO A 15 31.89 24.09 -7.22
N ALA A 16 32.26 23.44 -8.32
CA ALA A 16 31.86 22.09 -8.63
C ALA A 16 32.08 21.12 -7.44
N VAL A 17 31.17 20.18 -7.24
CA VAL A 17 31.07 19.27 -6.08
C VAL A 17 32.18 18.18 -6.06
N ALA A 18 33.15 18.23 -6.97
CA ALA A 18 34.27 17.30 -7.01
C ALA A 18 35.24 17.56 -5.83
N GLY A 19 35.25 16.62 -4.86
CA GLY A 19 36.25 16.57 -3.78
C GLY A 19 35.78 16.85 -2.35
N ARG A 20 34.45 16.92 -2.09
CA ARG A 20 33.95 17.05 -0.72
C ARG A 20 33.87 15.68 -0.05
N ILE A 21 34.47 15.57 1.16
CA ILE A 21 34.37 14.36 2.00
C ILE A 21 32.92 14.25 2.48
N PRO A 22 32.26 13.08 2.34
CA PRO A 22 30.91 12.87 2.86
C PRO A 22 30.82 13.12 4.37
N PRO A 23 29.68 13.61 4.89
CA PRO A 23 29.53 13.87 6.31
C PRO A 23 29.70 12.61 7.14
N HIS A 24 30.57 12.66 8.16
CA HIS A 24 30.90 11.53 9.04
C HIS A 24 31.40 12.02 10.41
N ASN A 25 31.31 11.14 11.41
CA ASN A 25 31.90 11.33 12.72
C ASN A 25 32.45 9.98 13.22
N LEU A 26 33.75 9.75 12.95
CA LEU A 26 34.39 8.49 13.32
C LEU A 26 34.47 8.29 14.84
N GLU A 27 34.55 9.35 15.62
CA GLU A 27 34.57 9.30 17.07
C GLU A 27 33.21 8.82 17.63
N ALA A 28 32.09 9.30 17.04
CA ALA A 28 30.75 8.81 17.40
C ALA A 28 30.55 7.36 17.01
N GLU A 29 31.04 6.93 15.83
CA GLU A 29 30.98 5.53 15.38
C GLU A 29 31.76 4.61 16.32
N GLU A 30 33.03 4.95 16.64
CA GLU A 30 33.87 4.18 17.56
C GLU A 30 33.26 4.15 18.97
N SER A 31 32.71 5.28 19.45
CA SER A 31 32.06 5.38 20.76
C SER A 31 30.80 4.52 20.84
N LEU A 32 30.00 4.47 19.77
CA LEU A 32 28.82 3.61 19.71
C LEU A 32 29.21 2.13 19.74
N LEU A 33 30.12 1.71 18.87
CA LEU A 33 30.61 0.32 18.81
C LEU A 33 31.24 -0.13 20.12
N GLY A 34 32.04 0.74 20.75
CA GLY A 34 32.64 0.45 22.03
C GLY A 34 31.60 0.36 23.15
N ALA A 35 30.60 1.23 23.17
CA ALA A 35 29.49 1.14 24.12
C ALA A 35 28.69 -0.17 23.96
N MET A 36 28.43 -0.61 22.72
CA MET A 36 27.76 -1.88 22.41
C MET A 36 28.52 -3.10 22.94
N MET A 37 29.85 -3.04 22.96
CA MET A 37 30.72 -4.09 23.53
C MET A 37 30.88 -4.00 25.07
N LEU A 38 30.36 -2.94 25.69
CA LEU A 38 30.39 -2.71 27.13
C LEU A 38 29.04 -2.99 27.82
N THR A 39 27.92 -2.62 27.19
CA THR A 39 26.61 -2.71 27.78
C THR A 39 25.56 -3.18 26.77
N ARG A 40 24.59 -3.94 27.28
CA ARG A 40 23.47 -4.44 26.47
C ARG A 40 22.50 -3.32 26.06
N GLU A 41 22.34 -2.33 26.92
CA GLU A 41 21.51 -1.14 26.72
C GLU A 41 22.00 -0.31 25.52
N ALA A 42 23.32 -0.22 25.31
CA ALA A 42 23.89 0.49 24.16
C ALA A 42 23.55 -0.20 22.84
N LEU A 43 23.49 -1.52 22.84
CA LEU A 43 23.10 -2.29 21.66
C LEU A 43 21.60 -2.14 21.39
N THR A 44 20.76 -2.18 22.43
CA THR A 44 19.34 -1.89 22.31
C THR A 44 19.12 -0.48 21.73
N ALA A 45 19.86 0.53 22.19
CA ALA A 45 19.78 1.90 21.67
C ALA A 45 20.15 1.98 20.18
N ALA A 46 21.13 1.22 19.70
CA ALA A 46 21.49 1.17 18.29
C ALA A 46 20.38 0.50 17.44
N VAL A 47 19.74 -0.55 17.98
CA VAL A 47 18.59 -1.21 17.33
C VAL A 47 17.37 -0.29 17.27
N GLU A 48 17.06 0.39 18.37
CA GLU A 48 15.96 1.38 18.43
C GLU A 48 16.20 2.53 17.45
N ALA A 49 17.44 3.00 17.31
CA ALA A 49 17.82 4.00 16.31
C ALA A 49 17.85 3.45 14.86
N ARG A 50 17.53 2.15 14.67
CA ARG A 50 17.53 1.45 13.36
C ARG A 50 18.83 1.62 12.59
N ILE A 51 19.95 1.55 13.28
CA ILE A 51 21.26 1.59 12.66
C ILE A 51 21.51 0.28 11.94
N GLU A 52 21.97 0.40 10.71
CA GLU A 52 22.44 -0.70 9.87
C GLU A 52 23.96 -0.59 9.63
N ALA A 53 24.57 -1.69 9.20
CA ALA A 53 26.00 -1.70 8.87
C ALA A 53 26.35 -0.66 7.80
N SER A 54 25.45 -0.39 6.87
CA SER A 54 25.56 0.63 5.80
C SER A 54 25.56 2.07 6.33
N ASP A 55 25.11 2.30 7.56
CA ASP A 55 25.06 3.62 8.18
C ASP A 55 26.42 4.05 8.76
N PHE A 56 27.41 3.18 8.77
CA PHE A 56 28.76 3.55 9.17
C PHE A 56 29.55 4.09 7.97
N TYR A 57 30.22 5.21 8.17
CA TYR A 57 31.11 5.79 7.15
C TYR A 57 32.31 4.89 6.87
N LYS A 58 32.88 4.28 7.93
CA LYS A 58 33.99 3.36 7.80
C LYS A 58 33.47 1.93 7.64
N PRO A 59 33.69 1.27 6.48
CA PRO A 59 33.17 -0.08 6.24
C PRO A 59 33.55 -1.11 7.32
N ALA A 60 34.73 -0.98 7.91
CA ALA A 60 35.17 -1.84 9.01
C ALA A 60 34.26 -1.70 10.26
N HIS A 61 33.71 -0.52 10.53
CA HIS A 61 32.79 -0.30 11.64
C HIS A 61 31.44 -0.98 11.38
N GLY A 62 30.92 -0.94 10.14
CA GLY A 62 29.73 -1.70 9.74
C GLY A 62 29.91 -3.21 9.94
N VAL A 63 31.06 -3.74 9.57
CA VAL A 63 31.38 -5.18 9.78
C VAL A 63 31.42 -5.55 11.28
N ILE A 64 31.93 -4.65 12.14
CA ILE A 64 31.94 -4.88 13.61
C ILE A 64 30.50 -4.83 14.14
N PHE A 65 29.70 -3.86 13.65
CA PHE A 65 28.29 -3.73 14.02
C PHE A 65 27.50 -5.01 13.69
N ASP A 66 27.61 -5.53 12.46
CA ASP A 66 26.93 -6.76 12.03
C ASP A 66 27.29 -7.95 12.93
N ALA A 67 28.57 -8.11 13.28
CA ALA A 67 29.00 -9.18 14.16
C ALA A 67 28.43 -9.03 15.58
N ALA A 68 28.41 -7.81 16.13
CA ALA A 68 27.80 -7.52 17.42
C ALA A 68 26.29 -7.75 17.42
N TYR A 69 25.60 -7.30 16.36
CA TYR A 69 24.17 -7.50 16.19
C TYR A 69 23.78 -8.98 16.03
N SER A 70 24.56 -9.74 15.26
CA SER A 70 24.39 -11.19 15.08
C SER A 70 24.51 -11.96 16.40
N LEU A 71 25.49 -11.64 17.24
CA LEU A 71 25.64 -12.22 18.58
C LEU A 71 24.43 -11.89 19.46
N HIS A 72 24.02 -10.63 19.45
CA HIS A 72 22.88 -10.18 20.23
C HIS A 72 21.58 -10.89 19.83
N SER A 73 21.30 -11.02 18.53
CA SER A 73 20.09 -11.70 18.02
C SER A 73 20.01 -13.17 18.44
N ARG A 74 21.16 -13.82 18.64
CA ARG A 74 21.26 -15.18 19.20
C ARG A 74 21.26 -15.23 20.73
N GLY A 75 21.16 -14.06 21.40
CA GLY A 75 21.19 -13.97 22.87
C GLY A 75 22.60 -14.19 23.49
N GLU A 76 23.65 -14.19 22.68
CA GLU A 76 25.02 -14.37 23.09
C GLU A 76 25.63 -13.08 23.68
N PRO A 77 26.63 -13.16 24.58
CA PRO A 77 27.33 -11.99 25.10
C PRO A 77 28.02 -11.22 23.97
N VAL A 78 27.99 -9.89 24.03
CA VAL A 78 28.67 -9.01 23.07
C VAL A 78 29.81 -8.29 23.79
N ASP A 79 31.03 -8.75 23.58
CA ASP A 79 32.27 -8.19 24.08
C ASP A 79 33.39 -8.33 23.03
N PRO A 80 34.57 -7.69 23.19
CA PRO A 80 35.63 -7.76 22.18
C PRO A 80 36.14 -9.16 21.89
N VAL A 81 35.94 -10.13 22.81
CA VAL A 81 36.41 -11.51 22.63
C VAL A 81 35.41 -12.27 21.75
N THR A 82 34.12 -12.17 22.08
CA THR A 82 33.04 -12.84 21.34
C THR A 82 32.88 -12.26 19.94
N VAL A 83 32.95 -10.92 19.77
CA VAL A 83 32.93 -10.24 18.47
C VAL A 83 34.16 -10.63 17.63
N ALA A 84 35.37 -10.73 18.23
CA ALA A 84 36.55 -11.19 17.51
C ALA A 84 36.41 -12.63 17.01
N GLU A 85 35.79 -13.51 17.81
CA GLU A 85 35.58 -14.91 17.45
C GLU A 85 34.54 -15.03 16.32
N GLU A 86 33.46 -14.25 16.36
CA GLU A 86 32.45 -14.19 15.30
C GLU A 86 33.06 -13.69 13.99
N LEU A 87 33.83 -12.61 14.05
CA LEU A 87 34.55 -12.06 12.89
C LEU A 87 35.59 -13.04 12.34
N ARG A 88 36.24 -13.81 13.21
CA ARG A 88 37.20 -14.85 12.81
C ARG A 88 36.50 -16.00 12.06
N ARG A 89 35.33 -16.45 12.55
CA ARG A 89 34.50 -17.47 11.88
C ARG A 89 34.06 -17.01 10.51
N ALA A 90 33.70 -15.73 10.39
CA ALA A 90 33.29 -15.09 9.12
C ALA A 90 34.48 -14.75 8.19
N GLY A 91 35.77 -14.99 8.63
CA GLY A 91 36.95 -14.63 7.84
C GLY A 91 37.22 -13.13 7.71
N ARG A 92 36.55 -12.28 8.53
CA ARG A 92 36.58 -10.81 8.42
C ARG A 92 37.40 -10.09 9.48
N LEU A 93 38.00 -10.82 10.42
CA LEU A 93 38.73 -10.23 11.56
C LEU A 93 39.89 -9.31 11.12
N GLU A 94 40.64 -9.68 10.10
CA GLU A 94 41.76 -8.87 9.60
C GLU A 94 41.28 -7.59 8.89
N GLN A 95 40.12 -7.61 8.28
CA GLN A 95 39.51 -6.44 7.61
C GLN A 95 39.19 -5.30 8.60
N VAL A 96 38.91 -5.65 9.85
CA VAL A 96 38.57 -4.65 10.89
C VAL A 96 39.82 -4.22 11.69
N GLY A 97 41.00 -4.76 11.39
CA GLY A 97 42.26 -4.45 12.08
C GLY A 97 42.57 -5.37 13.27
N GLY A 98 42.00 -6.59 13.27
CA GLY A 98 42.24 -7.62 14.25
C GLY A 98 41.70 -7.34 15.65
N ARG A 99 42.01 -8.19 16.61
CA ARG A 99 41.58 -8.03 18.01
C ARG A 99 42.01 -6.70 18.65
N ALA A 100 43.17 -6.18 18.25
CA ALA A 100 43.71 -4.94 18.80
C ALA A 100 42.82 -3.74 18.48
N ALA A 101 42.16 -3.73 17.29
CA ALA A 101 41.23 -2.66 16.91
C ALA A 101 39.96 -2.68 17.78
N LEU A 102 39.41 -3.87 18.07
CA LEU A 102 38.20 -4.01 18.92
C LEU A 102 38.47 -3.52 20.34
N LEU A 103 39.63 -3.91 20.92
CA LEU A 103 40.02 -3.45 22.26
C LEU A 103 40.26 -1.93 22.30
N ARG A 104 40.84 -1.36 21.23
CA ARG A 104 41.07 0.09 21.13
C ARG A 104 39.71 0.82 21.06
N ILE A 105 38.76 0.34 20.26
CA ILE A 105 37.42 0.93 20.14
C ILE A 105 36.70 0.90 21.49
N GLN A 106 36.73 -0.24 22.18
CA GLN A 106 36.14 -0.35 23.52
C GLN A 106 36.80 0.60 24.53
N ALA A 107 38.15 0.67 24.54
CA ALA A 107 38.90 1.51 25.47
C ALA A 107 38.72 3.02 25.18
N ALA A 108 38.45 3.41 23.94
CA ALA A 108 38.22 4.80 23.52
C ALA A 108 36.83 5.33 23.86
N THR A 109 35.90 4.51 24.34
CA THR A 109 34.53 4.89 24.63
C THR A 109 34.43 5.76 25.88
N PRO A 110 34.00 7.04 25.77
CA PRO A 110 34.04 7.95 26.93
C PRO A 110 32.97 7.60 27.99
N ALA A 111 31.76 7.21 27.57
CA ALA A 111 30.66 6.84 28.43
C ALA A 111 29.64 5.97 27.69
N SER A 112 29.43 4.72 28.14
CA SER A 112 28.42 3.83 27.53
C SER A 112 26.99 4.31 27.74
N ALA A 113 26.72 5.10 28.77
CA ALA A 113 25.40 5.71 29.03
C ALA A 113 24.93 6.68 27.91
N ASN A 114 25.85 7.20 27.11
CA ASN A 114 25.54 8.13 26.02
C ASN A 114 25.30 7.44 24.67
N ALA A 115 25.15 6.11 24.65
CA ALA A 115 24.99 5.33 23.44
C ALA A 115 23.84 5.81 22.53
N VAL A 116 22.70 6.23 23.13
CA VAL A 116 21.56 6.81 22.39
C VAL A 116 22.01 8.04 21.58
N HIS A 117 22.83 8.91 22.17
CA HIS A 117 23.33 10.13 21.51
C HIS A 117 24.30 9.79 20.38
N TYR A 118 25.19 8.81 20.60
CA TYR A 118 26.11 8.35 19.55
C TYR A 118 25.34 7.71 18.39
N ALA A 119 24.35 6.88 18.68
CA ALA A 119 23.47 6.28 17.68
C ALA A 119 22.74 7.36 16.85
N GLN A 120 22.23 8.39 17.51
CA GLN A 120 21.56 9.51 16.81
C GLN A 120 22.53 10.25 15.87
N ILE A 121 23.75 10.56 16.29
CA ILE A 121 24.76 11.22 15.44
C ILE A 121 25.09 10.36 14.21
N VAL A 122 25.29 9.05 14.39
CA VAL A 122 25.60 8.12 13.29
C VAL A 122 24.43 8.08 12.31
N SER A 123 23.19 7.95 12.80
CA SER A 123 21.98 7.92 11.99
C SER A 123 21.76 9.23 11.18
N GLU A 124 21.90 10.39 11.82
CA GLU A 124 21.74 11.68 11.15
C GLU A 124 22.74 11.88 10.01
N LEU A 125 24.01 11.53 10.25
CA LEU A 125 25.07 11.63 9.24
C LEU A 125 24.90 10.58 8.13
N ALA A 126 24.37 9.42 8.42
CA ALA A 126 24.01 8.41 7.43
C ALA A 126 22.88 8.89 6.51
N VAL A 127 21.85 9.55 7.04
CA VAL A 127 20.78 10.18 6.23
C VAL A 127 21.36 11.19 5.25
N LEU A 128 22.28 12.04 5.70
CA LEU A 128 22.95 13.02 4.82
C LEU A 128 23.77 12.35 3.72
N ARG A 129 24.46 11.23 4.02
CA ARG A 129 25.20 10.46 3.01
C ARG A 129 24.27 9.82 1.98
N ARG A 130 23.16 9.24 2.43
CA ARG A 130 22.13 8.67 1.52
C ARG A 130 21.53 9.75 0.63
N LEU A 131 21.26 10.94 1.18
CA LEU A 131 20.77 12.07 0.39
C LEU A 131 21.78 12.51 -0.69
N ILE A 132 23.08 12.52 -0.35
CA ILE A 132 24.16 12.83 -1.31
C ILE A 132 24.23 11.76 -2.39
N ALA A 133 24.13 10.46 -2.02
CA ALA A 133 24.13 9.36 -2.98
C ALA A 133 22.92 9.43 -3.93
N ALA A 134 21.72 9.57 -3.38
CA ALA A 134 20.49 9.74 -4.18
C ALA A 134 20.58 10.95 -5.13
N ALA A 135 21.09 12.09 -4.66
CA ALA A 135 21.29 13.26 -5.52
C ALA A 135 22.31 13.00 -6.65
N GLY A 136 23.35 12.19 -6.39
CA GLY A 136 24.31 11.77 -7.41
C GLY A 136 23.69 10.86 -8.47
N GLU A 137 22.88 9.89 -8.06
CA GLU A 137 22.17 8.99 -8.96
C GLU A 137 21.12 9.73 -9.79
N ILE A 138 20.36 10.64 -9.17
CA ILE A 138 19.40 11.52 -9.86
C ILE A 138 20.13 12.38 -10.92
N GLN A 139 21.29 12.93 -10.55
CA GLN A 139 22.09 13.69 -11.49
C GLN A 139 22.54 12.83 -12.67
N GLN A 140 22.99 11.60 -12.41
CA GLN A 140 23.43 10.69 -13.46
C GLN A 140 22.27 10.32 -14.40
N MET A 141 21.11 9.92 -13.87
CA MET A 141 19.92 9.61 -14.68
C MET A 141 19.50 10.80 -15.57
N ALA A 142 19.56 12.02 -15.02
CA ALA A 142 19.21 13.22 -15.78
C ALA A 142 20.21 13.53 -16.94
N TYR A 143 21.46 13.09 -16.82
CA TYR A 143 22.46 13.22 -17.90
C TYR A 143 22.40 12.10 -18.93
N GLU A 144 22.02 10.90 -18.55
CA GLU A 144 21.90 9.75 -19.45
C GLU A 144 20.73 9.90 -20.41
N GLY A 145 19.61 10.48 -19.98
CA GLY A 145 18.52 10.93 -20.86
C GLY A 145 17.84 9.84 -21.69
N ASP A 146 17.96 8.56 -21.31
CA ASP A 146 17.47 7.40 -22.06
C ASP A 146 15.97 7.09 -21.80
N ASP A 147 15.42 7.60 -20.70
CA ASP A 147 14.02 7.38 -20.28
C ASP A 147 13.14 8.60 -20.62
N ASP A 148 11.81 8.38 -20.63
CA ASP A 148 10.84 9.48 -20.66
C ASP A 148 11.09 10.43 -19.49
N VAL A 149 10.99 11.75 -19.72
CA VAL A 149 11.24 12.78 -18.71
C VAL A 149 10.36 12.56 -17.46
N ASP A 150 9.09 12.18 -17.67
CA ASP A 150 8.17 11.94 -16.57
C ASP A 150 8.59 10.70 -15.75
N GLU A 151 9.06 9.64 -16.39
CA GLU A 151 9.58 8.44 -15.70
C GLU A 151 10.86 8.75 -14.92
N THR A 152 11.74 9.57 -15.47
CA THR A 152 12.97 10.02 -14.79
C THR A 152 12.64 10.83 -13.53
N VAL A 153 11.65 11.73 -13.61
CA VAL A 153 11.19 12.55 -12.47
C VAL A 153 10.57 11.67 -11.40
N ASP A 154 9.70 10.72 -11.75
CA ASP A 154 9.06 9.79 -10.79
C ASP A 154 10.09 8.93 -10.05
N ARG A 155 11.13 8.46 -10.75
CA ARG A 155 12.25 7.71 -10.14
C ARG A 155 13.04 8.59 -9.17
N ALA A 156 13.31 9.82 -9.54
CA ALA A 156 14.02 10.77 -8.70
C ALA A 156 13.22 11.09 -7.42
N GLU A 157 11.90 11.29 -7.53
CA GLU A 157 11.02 11.49 -6.38
C GLU A 157 11.00 10.26 -5.45
N THR A 158 10.95 9.06 -6.03
CA THR A 158 10.98 7.79 -5.26
C THR A 158 12.28 7.68 -4.45
N MET A 159 13.43 7.97 -5.05
CA MET A 159 14.73 7.91 -4.39
C MET A 159 14.85 8.91 -3.22
N ILE A 160 14.35 10.13 -3.40
CA ILE A 160 14.32 11.14 -2.33
C ILE A 160 13.38 10.68 -1.21
N PHE A 161 12.26 10.08 -1.58
CA PHE A 161 11.26 9.58 -0.62
C PHE A 161 11.80 8.45 0.25
N GLU A 162 12.50 7.47 -0.34
CA GLU A 162 13.14 6.36 0.40
C GLU A 162 14.12 6.86 1.46
N VAL A 163 14.87 7.94 1.17
CA VAL A 163 15.75 8.59 2.16
C VAL A 163 14.95 9.22 3.30
N ALA A 164 13.76 9.78 3.02
CA ALA A 164 12.91 10.44 4.01
C ALA A 164 12.10 9.46 4.86
N GLU A 165 11.63 8.35 4.30
CA GLU A 165 10.72 7.38 4.96
C GLU A 165 11.39 6.67 6.13
N ARG A 166 12.68 6.35 6.05
CA ARG A 166 13.44 5.75 7.15
C ARG A 166 13.53 6.65 8.40
N ARG A 167 13.19 7.93 8.28
CA ARG A 167 13.21 8.91 9.38
C ARG A 167 11.93 8.88 10.24
N VAL A 168 10.84 8.29 9.74
CA VAL A 168 9.51 8.34 10.37
C VAL A 168 9.20 6.99 11.01
N ALA A 169 9.82 6.66 12.13
CA ALA A 169 9.29 5.53 12.89
C ALA A 169 9.81 5.42 14.32
N ASP A 170 9.43 6.37 15.13
CA ASP A 170 9.18 6.07 16.54
C ASP A 170 7.67 5.95 16.71
N SER A 171 7.12 4.74 16.47
CA SER A 171 5.67 4.48 16.54
C SER A 171 5.23 4.02 17.94
N LEU A 172 6.17 3.81 18.86
CA LEU A 172 5.86 3.46 20.25
C LEU A 172 5.58 4.74 21.03
N VAL A 173 4.32 4.96 21.35
CA VAL A 173 3.89 6.09 22.18
C VAL A 173 3.56 5.57 23.57
N GLN A 174 4.11 6.18 24.60
CA GLN A 174 3.76 5.86 25.98
C GLN A 174 2.27 6.16 26.21
N LEU A 175 1.56 5.26 26.88
CA LEU A 175 0.10 5.36 27.08
C LEU A 175 -0.32 6.63 27.82
N TYR A 176 0.46 7.06 28.81
CA TYR A 176 0.07 8.18 29.69
C TYR A 176 -0.18 9.52 28.96
N PRO A 177 0.73 10.01 28.08
CA PRO A 177 0.46 11.22 27.28
C PRO A 177 -0.76 11.08 26.36
N VAL A 178 -1.01 9.87 25.83
CA VAL A 178 -2.17 9.60 24.98
C VAL A 178 -3.47 9.68 25.79
N LEU A 179 -3.46 9.20 27.05
CA LEU A 179 -4.60 9.31 27.94
C LEU A 179 -4.93 10.78 28.26
N GLU A 180 -3.93 11.62 28.54
CA GLU A 180 -4.14 13.06 28.76
C GLU A 180 -4.78 13.71 27.52
N GLN A 181 -4.23 13.49 26.33
CA GLN A 181 -4.81 14.00 25.08
C GLN A 181 -6.24 13.49 24.84
N THR A 182 -6.50 12.22 25.17
CA THR A 182 -7.84 11.64 25.04
C THR A 182 -8.84 12.29 26.00
N MET A 183 -8.43 12.55 27.25
CA MET A 183 -9.28 13.24 28.23
C MET A 183 -9.58 14.67 27.80
N ASP A 184 -8.61 15.40 27.26
CA ASP A 184 -8.82 16.75 26.74
C ASP A 184 -9.79 16.74 25.55
N GLN A 185 -9.65 15.77 24.62
CA GLN A 185 -10.59 15.59 23.52
C GLN A 185 -12.01 15.29 24.00
N LEU A 186 -12.15 14.42 25.00
CA LEU A 186 -13.45 14.08 25.58
C LEU A 186 -14.09 15.29 26.26
N ALA A 187 -13.30 16.12 27.00
CA ALA A 187 -13.77 17.34 27.60
C ALA A 187 -14.27 18.34 26.54
N HIS A 188 -13.53 18.54 25.47
CA HIS A 188 -13.94 19.38 24.33
C HIS A 188 -15.20 18.86 23.63
N LEU A 189 -15.37 17.53 23.50
CA LEU A 189 -16.56 16.92 22.92
C LEU A 189 -17.79 17.11 23.83
N TYR A 190 -17.59 17.02 25.14
CA TYR A 190 -18.67 17.23 26.13
C TYR A 190 -19.21 18.67 26.13
N GLU A 191 -18.34 19.65 25.83
CA GLU A 191 -18.72 21.07 25.74
C GLU A 191 -19.42 21.44 24.41
N ARG A 192 -19.40 20.55 23.42
CA ARG A 192 -20.05 20.79 22.11
C ARG A 192 -21.48 20.27 22.12
N ASP A 193 -22.42 21.08 21.64
CA ASP A 193 -23.84 20.71 21.42
C ASP A 193 -24.05 19.75 20.21
N THR A 194 -23.00 19.23 19.61
CA THR A 194 -23.08 18.39 18.39
C THR A 194 -22.52 17.00 18.64
N THR A 195 -23.26 15.99 18.22
CA THR A 195 -22.83 14.57 18.25
C THR A 195 -21.80 14.22 17.18
N ILE A 196 -21.58 15.08 16.17
CA ILE A 196 -20.69 14.84 15.04
C ILE A 196 -19.25 15.15 15.46
N VAL A 197 -18.42 14.10 15.50
CA VAL A 197 -17.00 14.16 15.89
C VAL A 197 -16.12 14.38 14.66
N GLY A 198 -16.44 13.72 13.57
CA GLY A 198 -15.71 13.77 12.30
C GLY A 198 -16.11 14.97 11.43
N VAL A 199 -15.74 14.91 10.16
CA VAL A 199 -16.13 15.89 9.13
C VAL A 199 -17.57 15.61 8.71
N PRO A 200 -18.51 16.58 8.87
CA PRO A 200 -19.89 16.37 8.48
C PRO A 200 -20.02 16.24 6.96
N THR A 201 -20.81 15.26 6.52
CA THR A 201 -21.15 15.08 5.10
C THR A 201 -22.26 16.04 4.63
N GLY A 202 -23.05 16.58 5.58
CA GLY A 202 -24.25 17.35 5.32
C GLY A 202 -25.49 16.51 5.07
N TYR A 203 -25.38 15.18 5.13
CA TYR A 203 -26.48 14.23 5.08
C TYR A 203 -26.78 13.77 6.50
N HIS A 204 -27.79 14.41 7.15
CA HIS A 204 -28.01 14.31 8.60
C HIS A 204 -28.11 12.88 9.12
N ASP A 205 -28.95 12.03 8.51
CA ASP A 205 -29.15 10.66 8.97
C ASP A 205 -27.88 9.79 8.74
N LEU A 206 -27.08 10.12 7.73
CA LEU A 206 -25.77 9.48 7.51
C LEU A 206 -24.74 9.98 8.53
N ASP A 207 -24.74 11.28 8.82
CA ASP A 207 -23.85 11.86 9.84
C ASP A 207 -24.18 11.33 11.23
N ASP A 208 -25.46 11.11 11.55
CA ASP A 208 -25.90 10.46 12.80
C ASP A 208 -25.38 9.00 12.89
N LEU A 209 -25.35 8.26 11.76
CA LEU A 209 -24.87 6.87 11.71
C LEU A 209 -23.34 6.74 11.77
N LEU A 210 -22.63 7.66 11.09
CA LEU A 210 -21.15 7.63 10.99
C LEU A 210 -20.46 8.52 12.03
N LEU A 211 -21.20 9.40 12.71
CA LEU A 211 -20.68 10.50 13.54
C LEU A 211 -19.77 11.45 12.71
N GLY A 212 -20.09 11.60 11.41
CA GLY A 212 -19.28 12.26 10.40
C GLY A 212 -18.13 11.38 9.90
N LEU A 213 -17.43 11.85 8.86
CA LEU A 213 -16.24 11.15 8.31
C LEU A 213 -15.06 11.34 9.26
N GLN A 214 -14.58 10.24 9.86
CA GLN A 214 -13.53 10.29 10.87
C GLN A 214 -12.16 10.60 10.24
N PRO A 215 -11.28 11.37 10.91
CA PRO A 215 -9.89 11.56 10.49
C PRO A 215 -9.17 10.22 10.33
N SER A 216 -8.17 10.17 9.46
CA SER A 216 -7.34 8.98 9.24
C SER A 216 -8.11 7.76 8.69
N THR A 217 -9.33 7.95 8.17
CA THR A 217 -10.14 6.87 7.59
C THR A 217 -10.16 6.89 6.08
N LEU A 218 -10.21 5.70 5.49
CA LEU A 218 -10.52 5.48 4.09
C LEU A 218 -11.99 5.06 3.96
N ASN A 219 -12.76 5.88 3.25
CA ASN A 219 -14.19 5.68 3.05
C ASN A 219 -14.44 5.39 1.56
N ILE A 220 -14.98 4.23 1.23
CA ILE A 220 -15.30 3.86 -0.15
C ILE A 220 -16.79 4.15 -0.40
N VAL A 221 -17.08 4.90 -1.46
CA VAL A 221 -18.45 5.12 -1.94
C VAL A 221 -18.58 4.47 -3.30
N ALA A 222 -19.42 3.43 -3.39
CA ALA A 222 -19.55 2.66 -4.60
C ALA A 222 -20.99 2.63 -5.13
N ALA A 223 -21.09 2.67 -6.45
CA ALA A 223 -22.36 2.59 -7.17
C ALA A 223 -22.15 2.10 -8.62
N ARG A 224 -23.25 1.70 -9.26
CA ARG A 224 -23.27 1.53 -10.72
C ARG A 224 -23.23 2.91 -11.42
N PRO A 225 -22.73 2.98 -12.67
CA PRO A 225 -22.77 4.20 -13.46
C PRO A 225 -24.18 4.82 -13.49
N GLY A 226 -24.26 6.14 -13.44
CA GLY A 226 -25.55 6.86 -13.50
C GLY A 226 -26.33 6.95 -12.18
N GLN A 227 -25.93 6.28 -11.11
CA GLN A 227 -26.64 6.35 -9.82
C GLN A 227 -26.26 7.56 -8.95
N GLY A 228 -25.33 8.41 -9.40
CA GLY A 228 -25.01 9.68 -8.74
C GLY A 228 -23.82 9.67 -7.80
N LYS A 229 -22.91 8.68 -7.92
CA LYS A 229 -21.69 8.55 -7.11
C LYS A 229 -20.91 9.87 -6.95
N THR A 230 -20.52 10.49 -8.06
CA THR A 230 -19.81 11.77 -8.09
C THR A 230 -20.63 12.91 -7.48
N SER A 231 -21.95 12.95 -7.73
CA SER A 231 -22.85 13.98 -7.15
C SER A 231 -22.95 13.87 -5.64
N PHE A 232 -22.96 12.65 -5.09
CA PHE A 232 -22.95 12.41 -3.65
C PHE A 232 -21.65 12.93 -3.02
N ALA A 233 -20.50 12.56 -3.60
CA ALA A 233 -19.19 13.01 -3.10
C ALA A 233 -19.01 14.53 -3.23
N LEU A 234 -19.46 15.13 -4.35
CA LEU A 234 -19.44 16.59 -4.52
C LEU A 234 -20.31 17.30 -3.47
N GLY A 235 -21.48 16.74 -3.12
CA GLY A 235 -22.34 17.30 -2.07
C GLY A 235 -21.65 17.30 -0.70
N ALA A 236 -21.05 16.18 -0.30
CA ALA A 236 -20.30 16.08 0.95
C ALA A 236 -19.06 17.00 0.95
N ALA A 237 -18.31 17.03 -0.15
CA ALA A 237 -17.15 17.90 -0.33
C ALA A 237 -17.52 19.39 -0.24
N LEU A 238 -18.63 19.79 -0.88
CA LEU A 238 -19.13 21.15 -0.84
C LEU A 238 -19.58 21.54 0.57
N HIS A 239 -20.27 20.65 1.27
CA HIS A 239 -20.68 20.89 2.66
C HIS A 239 -19.46 21.07 3.56
N CYS A 240 -18.42 20.25 3.40
CA CYS A 240 -17.16 20.40 4.13
C CYS A 240 -16.51 21.77 3.86
N ALA A 241 -16.44 22.20 2.60
CA ALA A 241 -15.78 23.45 2.24
C ALA A 241 -16.58 24.71 2.67
N LEU A 242 -17.91 24.71 2.51
CA LEU A 242 -18.75 25.89 2.78
C LEU A 242 -19.21 25.99 4.23
N VAL A 243 -19.58 24.86 4.85
CA VAL A 243 -20.18 24.82 6.19
C VAL A 243 -19.14 24.53 7.26
N ALA A 244 -18.36 23.46 7.10
CA ALA A 244 -17.25 23.15 8.01
C ALA A 244 -16.03 24.06 7.82
N ARG A 245 -15.98 24.84 6.72
CA ARG A 245 -14.92 25.79 6.37
C ARG A 245 -13.52 25.18 6.38
N LYS A 246 -13.42 23.94 5.95
CA LYS A 246 -12.14 23.21 5.86
C LYS A 246 -11.73 23.04 4.40
N PRO A 247 -10.42 23.07 4.08
CA PRO A 247 -9.92 22.84 2.73
C PRO A 247 -10.30 21.44 2.22
N VAL A 248 -10.74 21.35 0.98
CA VAL A 248 -11.11 20.12 0.29
C VAL A 248 -10.25 19.93 -0.95
N LEU A 249 -9.71 18.74 -1.15
CA LEU A 249 -9.04 18.32 -2.38
C LEU A 249 -9.93 17.32 -3.11
N PHE A 250 -10.21 17.58 -4.38
CA PHE A 250 -10.99 16.70 -5.24
C PHE A 250 -10.15 16.28 -6.45
N PHE A 251 -9.69 15.04 -6.45
CA PHE A 251 -8.96 14.41 -7.56
C PHE A 251 -9.96 13.71 -8.48
N SER A 252 -10.06 14.14 -9.74
CA SER A 252 -10.99 13.61 -10.72
C SER A 252 -10.25 13.06 -11.94
N MET A 253 -10.27 11.75 -12.14
CA MET A 253 -9.71 11.11 -13.32
C MET A 253 -10.78 10.85 -14.42
N GLU A 254 -12.07 10.96 -14.08
CA GLU A 254 -13.17 10.72 -15.03
C GLU A 254 -13.68 12.01 -15.67
N MET A 255 -13.71 13.10 -14.92
CA MET A 255 -14.36 14.34 -15.34
C MET A 255 -13.43 15.53 -15.23
N GLY A 256 -13.44 16.40 -16.26
CA GLY A 256 -12.68 17.64 -16.26
C GLY A 256 -13.23 18.69 -15.27
N HIS A 257 -12.36 19.58 -14.80
CA HIS A 257 -12.68 20.63 -13.83
C HIS A 257 -13.87 21.52 -14.23
N LEU A 258 -14.04 21.81 -15.52
CA LEU A 258 -15.17 22.62 -16.00
C LEU A 258 -16.51 21.90 -15.84
N GLU A 259 -16.55 20.58 -16.05
CA GLU A 259 -17.78 19.79 -15.89
C GLU A 259 -18.15 19.67 -14.40
N LEU A 260 -17.18 19.40 -13.54
CA LEU A 260 -17.37 19.39 -12.08
C LEU A 260 -17.86 20.75 -11.57
N THR A 261 -17.28 21.85 -12.05
CA THR A 261 -17.72 23.20 -11.68
C THR A 261 -19.16 23.48 -12.11
N LYS A 262 -19.57 23.04 -13.31
CA LYS A 262 -20.98 23.15 -13.73
C LYS A 262 -21.93 22.36 -12.83
N ARG A 263 -21.53 21.15 -12.38
CA ARG A 263 -22.33 20.36 -11.43
C ARG A 263 -22.43 21.03 -10.06
N LEU A 264 -21.33 21.59 -9.55
CA LEU A 264 -21.32 22.36 -8.30
C LEU A 264 -22.26 23.57 -8.40
N LEU A 265 -22.21 24.32 -9.50
CA LEU A 265 -23.08 25.46 -9.75
C LEU A 265 -24.55 25.03 -9.86
N ALA A 266 -24.85 23.94 -10.59
CA ALA A 266 -26.21 23.41 -10.72
C ALA A 266 -26.81 23.03 -9.36
N ALA A 267 -26.00 22.34 -8.53
CA ALA A 267 -26.41 21.88 -7.20
C ALA A 267 -26.58 23.02 -6.20
N GLU A 268 -25.71 24.06 -6.25
CA GLU A 268 -25.75 25.18 -5.31
C GLU A 268 -26.80 26.22 -5.69
N ALA A 269 -26.93 26.57 -6.99
CA ALA A 269 -27.90 27.52 -7.46
C ALA A 269 -29.32 26.94 -7.63
N LEU A 270 -29.47 25.59 -7.54
CA LEU A 270 -30.72 24.88 -7.88
C LEU A 270 -31.21 25.22 -9.29
N ILE A 271 -30.29 25.19 -10.25
CA ILE A 271 -30.53 25.43 -11.68
C ILE A 271 -30.35 24.12 -12.43
N ASP A 272 -31.25 23.82 -13.37
CA ASP A 272 -31.15 22.62 -14.20
C ASP A 272 -29.80 22.54 -14.92
N SER A 273 -29.09 21.41 -14.71
CA SER A 273 -27.77 21.17 -15.27
C SER A 273 -27.72 21.22 -16.80
N ARG A 274 -28.82 20.86 -17.48
CA ARG A 274 -28.93 20.95 -18.93
C ARG A 274 -28.99 22.40 -19.39
N LYS A 275 -29.66 23.28 -18.61
CA LYS A 275 -29.72 24.72 -18.93
C LYS A 275 -28.34 25.36 -18.80
N LEU A 276 -27.57 25.01 -17.73
CA LEU A 276 -26.21 25.47 -17.58
C LEU A 276 -25.30 24.97 -18.71
N SER A 277 -25.46 23.72 -19.12
CA SER A 277 -24.65 23.13 -20.18
C SER A 277 -24.95 23.74 -21.57
N THR A 278 -26.20 24.13 -21.82
CA THR A 278 -26.63 24.72 -23.10
C THR A 278 -26.58 26.24 -23.11
N GLY A 279 -26.33 26.90 -21.98
CA GLY A 279 -26.33 28.35 -21.83
C GLY A 279 -27.75 28.96 -21.90
N ARG A 280 -28.83 28.16 -21.85
CA ARG A 280 -30.23 28.62 -21.95
C ARG A 280 -30.80 28.96 -20.57
N LEU A 281 -30.24 30.00 -19.94
CA LEU A 281 -30.68 30.50 -18.63
C LEU A 281 -31.77 31.57 -18.80
N GLY A 282 -32.80 31.49 -17.96
CA GLY A 282 -33.79 32.56 -17.83
C GLY A 282 -33.23 33.75 -17.04
N GLU A 283 -33.79 34.96 -17.27
CA GLU A 283 -33.32 36.16 -16.57
C GLU A 283 -33.34 36.02 -15.04
N HIS A 284 -34.32 35.32 -14.50
CA HIS A 284 -34.49 35.08 -13.06
C HIS A 284 -33.47 34.07 -12.49
N GLU A 285 -32.75 33.31 -13.32
CA GLU A 285 -31.77 32.31 -12.91
C GLU A 285 -30.39 32.95 -12.71
N TRP A 286 -30.07 34.05 -13.39
CA TRP A 286 -28.81 34.76 -13.27
C TRP A 286 -28.48 35.27 -11.86
N PRO A 287 -29.43 35.85 -11.10
CA PRO A 287 -29.15 36.23 -9.71
C PRO A 287 -28.80 35.04 -8.82
N LYS A 288 -29.48 33.90 -8.99
CA LYS A 288 -29.18 32.67 -8.25
C LYS A 288 -27.79 32.13 -8.59
N LEU A 289 -27.44 32.17 -9.88
CA LEU A 289 -26.10 31.74 -10.33
C LEU A 289 -25.02 32.62 -9.75
N ASN A 290 -25.19 33.94 -9.79
CA ASN A 290 -24.21 34.89 -9.23
C ASN A 290 -24.05 34.71 -7.72
N GLN A 291 -25.13 34.44 -6.98
CA GLN A 291 -25.07 34.15 -5.55
C GLN A 291 -24.31 32.86 -5.29
N ALA A 292 -24.55 31.80 -6.08
CA ALA A 292 -23.82 30.55 -5.96
C ALA A 292 -22.34 30.72 -6.28
N VAL A 293 -22.00 31.48 -7.32
CA VAL A 293 -20.58 31.82 -7.65
C VAL A 293 -19.92 32.54 -6.48
N GLY A 294 -20.61 33.55 -5.88
CA GLY A 294 -20.05 34.24 -4.70
C GLY A 294 -19.75 33.29 -3.53
N ARG A 295 -20.68 32.39 -3.21
CA ARG A 295 -20.47 31.40 -2.13
C ARG A 295 -19.35 30.42 -2.46
N LEU A 296 -19.30 29.91 -3.67
CA LEU A 296 -18.27 28.95 -4.10
C LEU A 296 -16.88 29.61 -4.17
N ALA A 297 -16.79 30.89 -4.48
CA ALA A 297 -15.52 31.63 -4.52
C ALA A 297 -14.85 31.76 -3.14
N GLU A 298 -15.63 31.70 -2.05
CA GLU A 298 -15.12 31.73 -0.68
C GLU A 298 -14.67 30.35 -0.18
N ALA A 299 -15.03 29.28 -0.88
CA ALA A 299 -14.72 27.92 -0.48
C ALA A 299 -13.26 27.56 -0.79
N ALA A 300 -12.55 27.00 0.18
CA ALA A 300 -11.24 26.39 -0.05
C ALA A 300 -11.39 25.01 -0.71
N PHE A 301 -11.87 24.99 -1.96
CA PHE A 301 -12.14 23.78 -2.73
C PHE A 301 -11.20 23.72 -3.94
N PHE A 302 -10.36 22.69 -4.00
CA PHE A 302 -9.33 22.51 -5.02
C PHE A 302 -9.66 21.29 -5.88
N ILE A 303 -9.66 21.45 -7.20
CA ILE A 303 -9.92 20.37 -8.16
C ILE A 303 -8.62 20.08 -8.91
N ASP A 304 -8.29 18.80 -9.01
CA ASP A 304 -7.23 18.29 -9.84
C ASP A 304 -7.83 17.26 -10.81
N ASP A 305 -7.76 17.52 -12.10
CA ASP A 305 -8.31 16.67 -13.16
C ASP A 305 -7.24 16.00 -14.01
N ASN A 306 -6.04 15.81 -13.44
CA ASN A 306 -4.99 15.02 -14.09
C ASN A 306 -5.40 13.52 -14.12
N PRO A 307 -5.62 12.92 -15.31
CA PRO A 307 -6.07 11.54 -15.43
C PRO A 307 -5.00 10.51 -15.02
N HIS A 308 -3.73 10.92 -14.95
CA HIS A 308 -2.60 10.07 -14.60
C HIS A 308 -2.05 10.34 -13.18
N CYS A 309 -2.86 10.99 -12.32
CA CYS A 309 -2.43 11.35 -10.98
C CYS A 309 -2.14 10.10 -10.12
N THR A 310 -0.92 9.98 -9.63
CA THR A 310 -0.47 8.91 -8.74
C THR A 310 -0.75 9.23 -7.28
N VAL A 311 -0.76 8.20 -6.39
CA VAL A 311 -0.91 8.42 -4.94
C VAL A 311 0.20 9.31 -4.39
N MET A 312 1.42 9.22 -4.94
CA MET A 312 2.56 10.06 -4.54
C MET A 312 2.33 11.53 -4.88
N GLU A 313 1.85 11.84 -6.07
CA GLU A 313 1.48 13.21 -6.47
C GLU A 313 0.33 13.76 -5.61
N MET A 314 -0.71 12.93 -5.34
CA MET A 314 -1.79 13.30 -4.41
C MET A 314 -1.23 13.68 -3.04
N ARG A 315 -0.29 12.88 -2.51
CA ARG A 315 0.39 13.13 -1.25
C ARG A 315 1.15 14.45 -1.25
N ALA A 316 1.94 14.71 -2.30
CA ALA A 316 2.71 15.96 -2.44
C ALA A 316 1.78 17.18 -2.52
N LYS A 317 0.70 17.11 -3.32
CA LYS A 317 -0.30 18.19 -3.45
C LYS A 317 -1.06 18.41 -2.12
N ALA A 318 -1.43 17.35 -1.44
CA ALA A 318 -2.15 17.41 -0.17
C ALA A 318 -1.29 17.99 0.96
N ARG A 319 -0.01 17.58 1.08
CA ARG A 319 0.95 18.18 2.03
C ARG A 319 1.14 19.68 1.78
N ARG A 320 1.28 20.08 0.51
CA ARG A 320 1.44 21.49 0.13
C ARG A 320 0.18 22.30 0.50
N THR A 321 -0.99 21.73 0.27
CA THR A 321 -2.26 22.39 0.62
C THR A 321 -2.42 22.49 2.14
N LYS A 322 -2.11 21.42 2.89
CA LYS A 322 -2.14 21.41 4.37
C LYS A 322 -1.18 22.46 4.95
N ALA A 323 0.02 22.58 4.39
CA ALA A 323 1.00 23.57 4.83
C ALA A 323 0.54 25.03 4.57
N ARG A 324 -0.26 25.26 3.53
CA ARG A 324 -0.71 26.61 3.14
C ARG A 324 -2.04 27.03 3.78
N TYR A 325 -2.97 26.09 3.94
CA TYR A 325 -4.35 26.39 4.34
C TYR A 325 -4.73 25.77 5.70
N GLY A 326 -3.83 25.03 6.34
CA GLY A 326 -4.10 24.32 7.58
C GLY A 326 -4.66 22.92 7.37
N ASP A 327 -5.26 22.35 8.41
CA ASP A 327 -5.76 20.97 8.39
C ASP A 327 -6.82 20.76 7.32
N LEU A 328 -6.60 19.72 6.52
CA LEU A 328 -7.52 19.32 5.45
C LEU A 328 -8.81 18.76 6.04
N GLY A 329 -9.95 19.13 5.44
CA GLY A 329 -11.26 18.60 5.81
C GLY A 329 -11.57 17.28 5.13
N LEU A 330 -11.29 17.19 3.82
CA LEU A 330 -11.67 16.03 3.03
C LEU A 330 -10.78 15.91 1.79
N ILE A 331 -10.39 14.68 1.47
CA ILE A 331 -9.82 14.33 0.17
C ILE A 331 -10.79 13.42 -0.55
N VAL A 332 -11.16 13.74 -1.79
CA VAL A 332 -12.01 12.91 -2.65
C VAL A 332 -11.22 12.43 -3.85
N VAL A 333 -11.37 11.16 -4.20
CA VAL A 333 -10.72 10.52 -5.35
C VAL A 333 -11.80 9.88 -6.24
N ASP A 334 -12.02 10.39 -7.45
CA ASP A 334 -13.00 9.90 -8.42
C ASP A 334 -12.31 9.43 -9.70
N TYR A 335 -12.13 8.15 -9.93
CA TYR A 335 -12.42 6.96 -9.17
C TYR A 335 -11.21 5.98 -9.24
N LEU A 336 -11.13 5.07 -8.26
CA LEU A 336 -10.02 4.16 -8.02
C LEU A 336 -9.55 3.36 -9.26
N GLN A 337 -10.50 2.87 -10.06
CA GLN A 337 -10.19 2.02 -11.22
C GLN A 337 -9.60 2.80 -12.43
N LEU A 338 -9.48 4.11 -12.40
CA LEU A 338 -8.78 4.88 -13.44
C LEU A 338 -7.36 5.27 -13.04
N MET A 339 -7.00 5.13 -11.76
CA MET A 339 -5.65 5.44 -11.30
C MET A 339 -4.62 4.51 -11.94
N ALA A 340 -3.47 5.07 -12.26
CA ALA A 340 -2.29 4.31 -12.67
C ALA A 340 -1.39 4.04 -11.45
N SER A 341 -0.83 2.81 -11.38
CA SER A 341 0.25 2.53 -10.44
C SER A 341 1.56 3.11 -10.98
N SER A 342 2.42 3.61 -10.09
CA SER A 342 3.77 4.05 -10.41
C SER A 342 4.70 2.92 -10.88
N ARG A 343 4.25 1.67 -10.76
CA ARG A 343 4.96 0.47 -11.22
C ARG A 343 4.07 -0.28 -12.21
N ARG A 344 4.64 -0.84 -13.27
CA ARG A 344 3.94 -1.81 -14.12
C ARG A 344 3.61 -3.04 -13.29
N VAL A 345 2.37 -3.13 -12.82
CA VAL A 345 1.85 -4.27 -12.05
C VAL A 345 1.13 -5.20 -13.02
N GLU A 346 1.41 -6.48 -12.93
CA GLU A 346 0.95 -7.50 -13.89
C GLU A 346 -0.55 -7.81 -13.80
N SER A 347 -1.22 -7.38 -12.72
CA SER A 347 -2.65 -7.62 -12.49
C SER A 347 -3.33 -6.35 -11.99
N ARG A 348 -4.43 -5.96 -12.65
CA ARG A 348 -5.28 -4.82 -12.25
C ARG A 348 -5.76 -4.89 -10.79
N GLN A 349 -5.91 -6.08 -10.25
CA GLN A 349 -6.36 -6.28 -8.86
C GLN A 349 -5.27 -5.95 -7.84
N VAL A 350 -4.02 -6.34 -8.11
CA VAL A 350 -2.87 -5.97 -7.26
C VAL A 350 -2.71 -4.46 -7.29
N GLU A 351 -2.83 -3.85 -8.45
CA GLU A 351 -2.77 -2.40 -8.62
C GLU A 351 -3.81 -1.68 -7.78
N VAL A 352 -5.07 -2.12 -7.82
CA VAL A 352 -6.16 -1.51 -7.02
C VAL A 352 -5.96 -1.74 -5.51
N SER A 353 -5.38 -2.89 -5.11
CA SER A 353 -5.03 -3.15 -3.70
C SER A 353 -3.89 -2.25 -3.23
N GLU A 354 -2.84 -2.08 -4.02
CA GLU A 354 -1.75 -1.14 -3.70
C GLU A 354 -2.25 0.30 -3.60
N LEU A 355 -3.14 0.70 -4.52
CA LEU A 355 -3.75 2.03 -4.51
C LEU A 355 -4.61 2.25 -3.26
N SER A 356 -5.45 1.28 -2.86
CA SER A 356 -6.29 1.39 -1.67
C SER A 356 -5.45 1.48 -0.40
N ARG A 357 -4.39 0.66 -0.29
CA ARG A 357 -3.42 0.74 0.80
C ARG A 357 -2.69 2.10 0.81
N GLY A 358 -2.27 2.59 -0.36
CA GLY A 358 -1.64 3.91 -0.51
C GLY A 358 -2.55 5.05 -0.05
N LEU A 359 -3.84 5.00 -0.41
CA LEU A 359 -4.84 5.98 0.04
C LEU A 359 -5.13 5.88 1.55
N LYS A 360 -5.11 4.67 2.13
CA LYS A 360 -5.22 4.50 3.58
C LYS A 360 -4.03 5.08 4.33
N ILE A 361 -2.81 4.88 3.81
CA ILE A 361 -1.60 5.50 4.36
C ILE A 361 -1.70 7.02 4.26
N LEU A 362 -2.14 7.56 3.12
CA LEU A 362 -2.36 8.99 2.90
C LEU A 362 -3.34 9.58 3.93
N ALA A 363 -4.47 8.90 4.17
CA ALA A 363 -5.46 9.31 5.17
C ALA A 363 -4.85 9.41 6.57
N ARG A 364 -4.05 8.42 6.97
CA ARG A 364 -3.39 8.38 8.29
C ARG A 364 -2.32 9.46 8.45
N GLU A 365 -1.50 9.64 7.43
CA GLU A 365 -0.40 10.61 7.43
C GLU A 365 -0.90 12.06 7.55
N LEU A 366 -1.98 12.37 6.83
CA LEU A 366 -2.55 13.72 6.80
C LEU A 366 -3.58 13.95 7.91
N GLU A 367 -3.95 12.91 8.66
CA GLU A 367 -5.04 12.94 9.66
C GLU A 367 -6.35 13.47 9.07
N CYS A 368 -6.62 13.07 7.82
CA CYS A 368 -7.75 13.56 7.03
C CYS A 368 -8.58 12.38 6.52
N PRO A 369 -9.93 12.44 6.50
CA PRO A 369 -10.72 11.42 5.83
C PRO A 369 -10.49 11.47 4.32
N VAL A 370 -10.31 10.29 3.72
CA VAL A 370 -10.25 10.10 2.27
C VAL A 370 -11.54 9.39 1.82
N VAL A 371 -12.25 9.99 0.87
CA VAL A 371 -13.40 9.38 0.20
C VAL A 371 -12.96 8.94 -1.18
N CYS A 372 -12.94 7.64 -1.41
CA CYS A 372 -12.60 7.06 -2.68
C CYS A 372 -13.83 6.49 -3.37
N LEU A 373 -14.08 6.93 -4.59
CA LEU A 373 -15.21 6.47 -5.38
C LEU A 373 -14.83 5.19 -6.12
N SER A 374 -15.77 4.25 -6.21
CA SER A 374 -15.57 2.97 -6.88
C SER A 374 -16.79 2.58 -7.71
N GLN A 375 -16.56 1.86 -8.80
CA GLN A 375 -17.64 1.32 -9.62
C GLN A 375 -17.93 -0.12 -9.21
N LEU A 376 -19.23 -0.46 -9.10
CA LEU A 376 -19.66 -1.82 -8.80
C LEU A 376 -19.63 -2.72 -10.04
N ASN A 377 -19.48 -4.03 -9.82
CA ASN A 377 -19.49 -5.05 -10.87
C ASN A 377 -20.86 -5.10 -11.59
N ARG A 378 -20.84 -5.44 -12.88
CA ARG A 378 -22.06 -5.58 -13.71
C ARG A 378 -22.96 -6.75 -13.29
N GLN A 379 -22.43 -7.75 -12.59
CA GLN A 379 -23.18 -8.92 -12.11
C GLN A 379 -24.38 -8.54 -11.23
N LEU A 380 -24.33 -7.40 -10.55
CA LEU A 380 -25.45 -6.84 -9.79
C LEU A 380 -26.73 -6.71 -10.65
N GLU A 381 -26.60 -6.38 -11.92
CA GLU A 381 -27.74 -6.13 -12.83
C GLU A 381 -28.51 -7.41 -13.19
N TYR A 382 -27.90 -8.59 -13.02
CA TYR A 382 -28.50 -9.90 -13.33
C TYR A 382 -29.17 -10.55 -12.14
N ARG A 383 -28.97 -10.04 -10.91
CA ARG A 383 -29.63 -10.55 -9.70
C ARG A 383 -31.08 -10.14 -9.61
N GLN A 384 -31.91 -10.94 -8.91
CA GLN A 384 -33.28 -10.55 -8.58
C GLN A 384 -33.32 -9.35 -7.62
N ASP A 385 -32.55 -9.41 -6.53
CA ASP A 385 -32.31 -8.27 -5.65
C ASP A 385 -31.09 -7.50 -6.13
N LYS A 386 -31.33 -6.27 -6.61
CA LYS A 386 -30.31 -5.36 -7.15
C LYS A 386 -29.70 -4.42 -6.11
N ARG A 387 -29.97 -4.64 -4.82
CA ARG A 387 -29.28 -3.92 -3.74
C ARG A 387 -27.82 -4.35 -3.67
N PRO A 388 -26.88 -3.39 -3.67
CA PRO A 388 -25.46 -3.68 -3.59
C PRO A 388 -25.08 -4.36 -2.28
N MET A 389 -24.11 -5.27 -2.37
CA MET A 389 -23.45 -5.91 -1.24
C MET A 389 -21.93 -5.83 -1.39
N LEU A 390 -21.18 -6.11 -0.33
CA LEU A 390 -19.70 -6.02 -0.35
C LEU A 390 -19.07 -6.84 -1.48
N ALA A 391 -19.70 -7.97 -1.84
CA ALA A 391 -19.25 -8.79 -2.96
C ALA A 391 -19.27 -8.07 -4.32
N ASP A 392 -20.11 -7.05 -4.50
CA ASP A 392 -20.24 -6.32 -5.77
C ASP A 392 -19.16 -5.25 -5.95
N LEU A 393 -18.50 -4.86 -4.87
CA LEU A 393 -17.33 -3.97 -4.90
C LEU A 393 -16.11 -4.69 -5.48
N ARG A 394 -16.16 -6.00 -5.51
CA ARG A 394 -15.03 -6.87 -5.81
C ARG A 394 -15.01 -7.29 -7.26
N GLU A 395 -13.84 -7.16 -7.86
CA GLU A 395 -13.46 -7.90 -9.06
C GLU A 395 -12.75 -9.22 -8.68
N SER A 396 -12.67 -9.51 -7.38
CA SER A 396 -11.92 -10.62 -6.83
C SER A 396 -12.56 -11.98 -7.07
N GLY A 397 -11.70 -12.95 -7.21
CA GLY A 397 -12.05 -14.34 -7.29
C GLY A 397 -12.53 -14.93 -5.97
N CYS A 398 -13.29 -15.98 -6.05
CA CYS A 398 -13.87 -16.69 -4.93
C CYS A 398 -13.59 -18.19 -5.03
N LEU A 399 -13.68 -18.89 -3.89
CA LEU A 399 -13.47 -20.32 -3.75
C LEU A 399 -14.79 -21.04 -3.40
N THR A 400 -14.88 -22.33 -3.68
CA THR A 400 -16.09 -23.12 -3.37
C THR A 400 -16.17 -23.52 -1.89
N ALA A 401 -17.35 -23.95 -1.45
CA ALA A 401 -17.63 -24.31 -0.05
C ALA A 401 -16.77 -25.47 0.48
N ASP A 402 -16.36 -26.39 -0.39
CA ASP A 402 -15.56 -27.57 -0.11
C ASP A 402 -14.04 -27.27 -0.01
N THR A 403 -13.62 -26.07 -0.32
CA THR A 403 -12.22 -25.66 -0.22
C THR A 403 -11.74 -25.72 1.24
N LEU A 404 -10.64 -26.44 1.48
CA LEU A 404 -10.03 -26.61 2.79
C LEU A 404 -9.08 -25.46 3.10
N VAL A 405 -9.39 -24.66 4.11
CA VAL A 405 -8.52 -23.64 4.67
C VAL A 405 -7.56 -24.30 5.66
N THR A 406 -6.28 -24.03 5.55
CA THR A 406 -5.28 -24.54 6.50
C THR A 406 -5.18 -23.60 7.70
N LEU A 407 -5.47 -24.12 8.90
CA LEU A 407 -5.37 -23.39 10.15
C LEU A 407 -3.91 -23.28 10.63
N ALA A 408 -3.64 -22.37 11.55
CA ALA A 408 -2.27 -22.13 12.06
C ALA A 408 -1.69 -23.34 12.79
N ASP A 409 -2.54 -24.18 13.42
CA ASP A 409 -2.13 -25.43 14.07
C ASP A 409 -1.87 -26.59 13.07
N GLY A 410 -2.05 -26.34 11.77
CA GLY A 410 -1.89 -27.31 10.70
C GLY A 410 -3.13 -28.18 10.40
N SER A 411 -4.20 -28.07 11.16
CA SER A 411 -5.50 -28.67 10.84
C SER A 411 -6.16 -27.96 9.66
N THR A 412 -7.24 -28.53 9.13
CA THR A 412 -7.97 -27.94 8.01
C THR A 412 -9.45 -27.87 8.29
N GLU A 413 -10.10 -26.80 7.85
CA GLU A 413 -11.55 -26.65 7.92
C GLU A 413 -12.10 -26.15 6.57
N THR A 414 -13.32 -26.51 6.20
CA THR A 414 -13.89 -26.07 4.92
C THR A 414 -14.39 -24.62 4.98
N MET A 415 -14.26 -23.88 3.88
CA MET A 415 -14.81 -22.53 3.74
C MET A 415 -16.30 -22.49 4.09
N GLY A 416 -17.06 -23.51 3.65
CA GLY A 416 -18.48 -23.64 3.94
C GLY A 416 -18.80 -23.87 5.42
N ALA A 417 -17.95 -24.59 6.16
CA ALA A 417 -18.12 -24.79 7.60
C ALA A 417 -17.78 -23.53 8.39
N LEU A 418 -16.68 -22.85 8.05
CA LEU A 418 -16.31 -21.55 8.63
C LEU A 418 -17.41 -20.49 8.42
N TYR A 419 -18.02 -20.47 7.23
CA TYR A 419 -19.15 -19.58 6.94
C TYR A 419 -20.39 -19.94 7.79
N ARG A 420 -20.80 -21.21 7.84
CA ARG A 420 -22.02 -21.64 8.57
C ARG A 420 -21.90 -21.47 10.08
N SER A 421 -20.70 -21.67 10.63
CA SER A 421 -20.45 -21.45 12.07
C SER A 421 -20.41 -19.98 12.45
N GLY A 422 -20.31 -19.07 11.47
CA GLY A 422 -20.08 -17.64 11.74
C GLY A 422 -18.75 -17.37 12.42
N ALA A 423 -17.77 -18.28 12.25
CA ALA A 423 -16.45 -18.17 12.86
C ALA A 423 -15.79 -16.83 12.53
N ARG A 424 -15.20 -16.20 13.55
CA ARG A 424 -14.46 -14.94 13.43
C ARG A 424 -13.08 -15.08 14.06
N ASP A 425 -12.14 -14.30 13.52
CA ASP A 425 -10.77 -14.20 14.03
C ASP A 425 -10.09 -15.58 14.15
N VAL A 426 -10.25 -16.40 13.09
CA VAL A 426 -9.68 -17.74 13.00
C VAL A 426 -8.20 -17.63 12.60
N GLU A 427 -7.31 -18.25 13.37
CA GLU A 427 -5.90 -18.32 13.01
C GLU A 427 -5.67 -19.29 11.84
N VAL A 428 -5.14 -18.77 10.72
CA VAL A 428 -4.90 -19.52 9.48
C VAL A 428 -3.44 -19.37 9.05
N LEU A 429 -2.95 -20.28 8.21
CA LEU A 429 -1.65 -20.11 7.57
C LEU A 429 -1.76 -19.13 6.40
N THR A 430 -0.83 -18.19 6.40
CA THR A 430 -0.66 -17.15 5.36
C THR A 430 0.78 -17.14 4.87
N LEU A 431 1.03 -16.47 3.75
CA LEU A 431 2.37 -16.25 3.20
C LEU A 431 2.77 -14.80 3.42
N ASP A 432 3.94 -14.56 4.01
CA ASP A 432 4.49 -13.22 4.18
C ASP A 432 5.26 -12.71 2.93
N GLU A 433 5.81 -11.51 3.00
CA GLU A 433 6.60 -10.88 1.93
C GLU A 433 7.92 -11.59 1.63
N HIS A 434 8.43 -12.39 2.60
CA HIS A 434 9.64 -13.20 2.48
C HIS A 434 9.34 -14.64 2.03
N LEU A 435 8.13 -14.90 1.51
CA LEU A 435 7.67 -16.21 1.08
C LEU A 435 7.72 -17.28 2.19
N ARG A 436 7.48 -16.86 3.47
CA ARG A 436 7.40 -17.75 4.63
C ARG A 436 5.96 -17.97 5.03
N LEU A 437 5.62 -19.20 5.41
CA LEU A 437 4.32 -19.52 5.99
C LEU A 437 4.27 -19.05 7.45
N VAL A 438 3.41 -18.08 7.71
CA VAL A 438 3.23 -17.46 9.04
C VAL A 438 1.76 -17.55 9.47
N PRO A 439 1.48 -17.59 10.77
CA PRO A 439 0.11 -17.44 11.26
C PRO A 439 -0.45 -16.05 10.91
N GLY A 440 -1.68 -16.03 10.42
CA GLY A 440 -2.46 -14.82 10.17
C GLY A 440 -3.88 -14.99 10.69
N VAL A 441 -4.63 -13.91 10.82
CA VAL A 441 -6.00 -13.95 11.33
C VAL A 441 -7.00 -13.77 10.19
N MET A 442 -7.81 -14.81 9.94
CA MET A 442 -8.98 -14.73 9.06
C MET A 442 -10.16 -14.17 9.86
N THR A 443 -10.49 -12.90 9.66
CA THR A 443 -11.50 -12.21 10.47
C THR A 443 -12.90 -12.75 10.26
N HIS A 444 -13.24 -13.14 9.04
CA HIS A 444 -14.53 -13.80 8.71
C HIS A 444 -14.52 -14.37 7.29
N VAL A 445 -15.45 -15.33 7.07
CA VAL A 445 -15.80 -15.89 5.76
C VAL A 445 -17.21 -15.44 5.40
N PHE A 446 -17.47 -15.13 4.13
CA PHE A 446 -18.79 -14.69 3.66
C PHE A 446 -19.11 -15.28 2.29
N ALA A 447 -20.41 -15.38 1.99
CA ALA A 447 -20.90 -15.84 0.70
C ALA A 447 -20.75 -14.75 -0.37
N SER A 448 -20.23 -15.12 -1.54
CA SER A 448 -20.01 -14.22 -2.69
C SER A 448 -20.98 -14.48 -3.85
N GLY A 449 -22.06 -15.21 -3.60
CA GLY A 449 -23.07 -15.57 -4.59
C GLY A 449 -22.77 -16.86 -5.34
N VAL A 450 -23.36 -17.00 -6.52
CA VAL A 450 -23.15 -18.12 -7.45
C VAL A 450 -22.33 -17.61 -8.63
N LYS A 451 -21.23 -18.29 -8.94
CA LYS A 451 -20.31 -17.90 -10.04
C LYS A 451 -19.93 -19.14 -10.84
N GLU A 452 -19.56 -18.91 -12.10
CA GLU A 452 -18.89 -19.92 -12.91
C GLU A 452 -17.54 -20.26 -12.27
N THR A 453 -17.30 -21.56 -12.07
CA THR A 453 -16.09 -22.07 -11.40
C THR A 453 -15.28 -22.96 -12.31
N PHE A 454 -13.99 -22.99 -12.03
CA PHE A 454 -12.99 -23.79 -12.72
C PHE A 454 -12.25 -24.67 -11.72
N GLU A 455 -11.99 -25.90 -12.07
CA GLU A 455 -11.09 -26.77 -11.33
C GLU A 455 -9.67 -26.60 -11.85
N LEU A 456 -8.79 -26.12 -10.98
CA LEU A 456 -7.35 -26.17 -11.18
C LEU A 456 -6.82 -27.48 -10.63
N ARG A 457 -6.09 -28.26 -11.45
CA ARG A 457 -5.33 -29.43 -11.03
C ARG A 457 -3.84 -29.20 -11.17
N LEU A 458 -3.12 -29.54 -10.13
CA LEU A 458 -1.68 -29.38 -10.05
C LEU A 458 -0.94 -30.70 -10.16
N ALA A 459 0.32 -30.66 -10.57
CA ALA A 459 1.16 -31.83 -10.75
C ALA A 459 1.44 -32.59 -9.43
N SER A 460 1.32 -31.93 -8.28
CA SER A 460 1.37 -32.57 -6.95
C SER A 460 0.13 -33.41 -6.64
N GLY A 461 -0.92 -33.34 -7.46
CA GLY A 461 -2.24 -33.93 -7.19
C GLY A 461 -3.18 -33.03 -6.40
N ARG A 462 -2.76 -31.83 -5.98
CA ARG A 462 -3.65 -30.84 -5.38
C ARG A 462 -4.63 -30.33 -6.42
N SER A 463 -5.84 -29.98 -5.96
CA SER A 463 -6.82 -29.29 -6.80
C SER A 463 -7.60 -28.27 -5.98
N VAL A 464 -8.14 -27.27 -6.67
CA VAL A 464 -8.98 -26.24 -6.06
C VAL A 464 -10.03 -25.78 -7.07
N HIS A 465 -11.25 -25.53 -6.58
CA HIS A 465 -12.33 -24.93 -7.37
C HIS A 465 -12.39 -23.42 -7.09
N ALA A 466 -12.21 -22.64 -8.14
CA ALA A 466 -12.15 -21.19 -8.04
C ALA A 466 -12.91 -20.52 -9.19
N SER A 467 -13.40 -19.29 -8.98
CA SER A 467 -13.96 -18.49 -10.06
C SER A 467 -12.88 -18.02 -11.04
N ALA A 468 -13.25 -17.69 -12.28
CA ALA A 468 -12.32 -17.29 -13.35
C ALA A 468 -11.33 -16.19 -12.98
N ASN A 469 -11.77 -15.27 -12.15
CA ASN A 469 -11.00 -14.11 -11.70
C ASN A 469 -10.30 -14.30 -10.34
N HIS A 470 -10.28 -15.53 -9.77
CA HIS A 470 -9.53 -15.79 -8.55
C HIS A 470 -8.01 -15.82 -8.82
N PRO A 471 -7.20 -15.01 -8.09
CA PRO A 471 -5.77 -14.97 -8.35
C PRO A 471 -5.03 -16.00 -7.51
N PHE A 472 -4.03 -16.63 -8.15
CA PHE A 472 -3.03 -17.48 -7.53
C PHE A 472 -1.64 -16.90 -7.74
N LEU A 473 -0.75 -17.05 -6.75
CA LEU A 473 0.59 -16.50 -6.79
C LEU A 473 1.49 -17.30 -7.74
N THR A 474 2.07 -16.62 -8.74
CA THR A 474 3.15 -17.12 -9.59
C THR A 474 4.46 -16.42 -9.21
N ILE A 475 5.57 -16.79 -9.80
CA ILE A 475 6.87 -16.12 -9.56
C ILE A 475 6.85 -14.67 -10.08
N ASP A 476 6.04 -14.39 -11.08
CA ASP A 476 5.85 -13.07 -11.67
C ASP A 476 4.74 -12.25 -10.99
N GLY A 477 4.13 -12.78 -9.91
CA GLY A 477 3.06 -12.13 -9.16
C GLY A 477 1.73 -12.89 -9.22
N TRP A 478 0.63 -12.21 -8.87
CA TRP A 478 -0.70 -12.80 -8.77
C TRP A 478 -1.40 -12.87 -10.14
N VAL A 479 -1.74 -14.09 -10.59
CA VAL A 479 -2.38 -14.35 -11.89
C VAL A 479 -3.76 -14.99 -11.69
N GLN A 480 -4.78 -14.45 -12.37
CA GLN A 480 -6.15 -14.99 -12.34
C GLN A 480 -6.23 -16.38 -13.00
N VAL A 481 -7.19 -17.21 -12.55
CA VAL A 481 -7.49 -18.52 -13.14
C VAL A 481 -7.66 -18.43 -14.67
N ALA A 482 -8.36 -17.39 -15.15
CA ALA A 482 -8.56 -17.18 -16.59
C ALA A 482 -7.27 -16.92 -17.38
N GLY A 483 -6.20 -16.49 -16.72
CA GLY A 483 -4.87 -16.26 -17.31
C GLY A 483 -3.90 -17.45 -17.13
N LEU A 484 -4.28 -18.46 -16.34
CA LEU A 484 -3.44 -19.63 -16.11
C LEU A 484 -3.63 -20.66 -17.25
N ALA A 485 -2.53 -21.17 -17.75
CA ALA A 485 -2.50 -22.24 -18.74
C ALA A 485 -1.75 -23.46 -18.18
N PRO A 486 -1.97 -24.67 -18.73
CA PRO A 486 -1.14 -25.83 -18.42
C PRO A 486 0.35 -25.51 -18.62
N GLY A 487 1.18 -25.90 -17.64
CA GLY A 487 2.61 -25.55 -17.56
C GLY A 487 2.93 -24.31 -16.73
N ALA A 488 1.95 -23.45 -16.42
CA ALA A 488 2.13 -22.36 -15.45
C ALA A 488 2.46 -22.92 -14.06
N ARG A 489 3.23 -22.20 -13.25
CA ARG A 489 3.57 -22.62 -11.89
C ARG A 489 3.02 -21.64 -10.86
N ILE A 490 2.31 -22.19 -9.88
CA ILE A 490 1.68 -21.41 -8.79
C ILE A 490 2.23 -21.81 -7.43
N ALA A 491 2.17 -20.90 -6.48
CA ALA A 491 2.65 -21.10 -5.13
C ALA A 491 1.75 -22.06 -4.34
N SER A 492 2.33 -23.11 -3.81
CA SER A 492 1.71 -24.08 -2.92
C SER A 492 2.51 -24.18 -1.62
N ALA A 493 1.84 -24.50 -0.50
CA ALA A 493 2.52 -24.71 0.76
C ALA A 493 3.45 -25.94 0.67
N ARG A 494 4.73 -25.75 1.01
CA ARG A 494 5.72 -26.81 1.05
C ARG A 494 5.59 -27.59 2.36
N ARG A 495 5.13 -28.85 2.29
CA ARG A 495 5.12 -29.78 3.45
C ARG A 495 6.13 -30.92 3.18
N GLY A 496 6.97 -31.25 4.19
CA GLY A 496 8.14 -32.09 4.07
C GLY A 496 7.94 -33.47 3.43
N ASP A 497 6.79 -34.13 3.67
CA ASP A 497 6.57 -35.53 3.26
C ASP A 497 5.92 -35.68 1.86
N LEU A 498 5.50 -34.60 1.23
CA LEU A 498 4.79 -34.60 -0.07
C LEU A 498 5.61 -34.02 -1.22
N VAL A 499 6.84 -33.61 -0.98
CA VAL A 499 7.67 -32.91 -1.98
C VAL A 499 8.64 -33.93 -2.59
N ASP A 500 8.39 -34.31 -3.85
CA ASP A 500 9.40 -34.98 -4.68
C ASP A 500 10.58 -33.99 -4.89
N PRO A 501 11.78 -34.31 -4.40
CA PRO A 501 12.94 -33.42 -4.55
C PRO A 501 13.26 -33.00 -5.99
N GLY A 502 12.86 -33.84 -6.96
CA GLY A 502 12.99 -33.55 -8.39
C GLY A 502 12.01 -32.47 -8.91
N ARG A 503 10.95 -32.19 -8.16
CA ARG A 503 9.92 -31.19 -8.51
C ARG A 503 10.03 -29.89 -7.70
N ASP A 504 10.78 -29.87 -6.60
CA ASP A 504 11.01 -28.67 -5.78
C ASP A 504 12.06 -27.76 -6.44
N THR A 505 11.66 -27.13 -7.52
CA THR A 505 12.49 -26.23 -8.30
C THR A 505 11.85 -24.85 -8.42
N ILE A 506 12.69 -23.81 -8.44
CA ILE A 506 12.29 -22.44 -8.74
C ILE A 506 11.98 -22.37 -10.26
N PRO A 507 10.87 -21.74 -10.68
CA PRO A 507 10.49 -21.64 -12.08
C PRO A 507 11.54 -20.98 -12.96
N PRO A 508 11.64 -21.34 -14.26
CA PRO A 508 12.57 -20.70 -15.20
C PRO A 508 12.36 -19.20 -15.36
N ALA A 509 11.15 -18.69 -15.10
CA ALA A 509 10.81 -17.26 -15.14
C ALA A 509 11.66 -16.40 -14.16
N VAL A 510 12.35 -17.02 -13.20
CA VAL A 510 13.35 -16.31 -12.38
C VAL A 510 14.45 -15.66 -13.21
N TRP A 511 14.76 -16.21 -14.39
CA TRP A 511 15.77 -15.64 -15.28
C TRP A 511 15.28 -14.33 -15.91
N ASP A 512 14.01 -14.28 -16.28
CA ASP A 512 13.37 -13.07 -16.80
C ASP A 512 13.34 -11.99 -15.72
N TYR A 513 13.16 -12.38 -14.45
CA TYR A 513 13.26 -11.46 -13.31
C TYR A 513 14.68 -10.89 -13.17
N ILE A 514 15.72 -11.75 -13.20
CA ILE A 514 17.13 -11.36 -13.07
C ILE A 514 17.52 -10.40 -14.20
N GLU A 515 17.11 -10.69 -15.43
CA GLU A 515 17.39 -9.84 -16.60
C GLU A 515 16.66 -8.49 -16.53
N ARG A 516 15.36 -8.49 -16.19
CA ARG A 516 14.57 -7.26 -16.06
C ARG A 516 15.10 -6.32 -14.96
N LYS A 517 15.66 -6.88 -13.90
CA LYS A 517 16.24 -6.12 -12.78
C LYS A 517 17.67 -5.65 -13.05
N GLY A 518 18.27 -6.04 -14.17
CA GLY A 518 19.65 -5.69 -14.48
C GLY A 518 20.67 -6.21 -13.47
N LEU A 519 20.37 -7.32 -12.78
CA LEU A 519 21.21 -7.86 -11.72
C LEU A 519 22.50 -8.50 -12.24
N LEU A 520 22.62 -8.74 -13.54
CA LEU A 520 23.81 -9.30 -14.16
C LEU A 520 24.90 -8.23 -14.28
N VAL A 521 26.11 -8.60 -13.90
CA VAL A 521 27.29 -7.74 -14.06
C VAL A 521 27.45 -7.35 -15.53
N SER A 522 27.78 -6.09 -15.82
CA SER A 522 27.88 -5.52 -17.16
C SER A 522 28.63 -6.44 -18.13
N GLY A 523 27.92 -6.92 -19.18
CA GLY A 523 28.43 -7.81 -20.21
C GLY A 523 28.24 -9.31 -19.98
N MET A 524 27.74 -9.75 -18.82
CA MET A 524 27.43 -11.16 -18.55
C MET A 524 25.97 -11.47 -18.90
N ARG A 525 25.72 -12.60 -19.56
CA ARG A 525 24.36 -13.10 -19.79
C ARG A 525 23.97 -14.13 -18.74
N ALA A 526 22.65 -14.29 -18.49
CA ALA A 526 22.15 -15.24 -17.51
C ALA A 526 22.68 -16.67 -17.71
N HIS A 527 22.81 -17.13 -18.97
CA HIS A 527 23.35 -18.45 -19.27
C HIS A 527 24.85 -18.61 -18.90
N GLU A 528 25.65 -17.56 -19.02
CA GLU A 528 27.08 -17.59 -18.65
C GLU A 528 27.26 -17.71 -17.13
N LEU A 529 26.41 -17.06 -16.34
CA LEU A 529 26.38 -17.22 -14.90
C LEU A 529 26.02 -18.66 -14.51
N ILE A 530 25.00 -19.23 -15.17
CA ILE A 530 24.56 -20.61 -14.95
C ILE A 530 25.68 -21.59 -15.28
N GLU A 531 26.31 -21.46 -16.45
CA GLU A 531 27.40 -22.34 -16.86
C GLU A 531 28.56 -22.29 -15.88
N ARG A 532 28.91 -21.09 -15.39
CA ARG A 532 29.95 -20.92 -14.36
C ARG A 532 29.59 -21.62 -13.06
N LEU A 533 28.35 -21.44 -12.56
CA LEU A 533 27.88 -22.04 -11.31
C LEU A 533 27.60 -23.55 -11.45
N ALA A 534 27.17 -24.01 -12.62
CA ALA A 534 26.87 -25.41 -12.90
C ALA A 534 28.12 -26.27 -13.20
N ALA A 535 29.21 -25.67 -13.66
CA ALA A 535 30.47 -26.38 -13.89
C ALA A 535 31.01 -27.07 -12.64
N ASP A 536 30.75 -26.51 -11.45
CA ASP A 536 31.16 -27.06 -10.16
C ASP A 536 30.30 -28.26 -9.70
N GLU A 537 29.11 -28.48 -10.25
CA GLU A 537 28.18 -29.51 -9.76
C GLU A 537 27.86 -30.62 -10.80
N GLY A 538 28.43 -30.58 -12.00
CA GLY A 538 28.16 -31.58 -13.05
C GLY A 538 26.75 -31.52 -13.65
N VAL A 539 26.02 -30.42 -13.47
CA VAL A 539 24.62 -30.24 -13.93
C VAL A 539 24.57 -29.51 -15.28
N HIS A 540 24.62 -30.26 -16.36
CA HIS A 540 24.72 -29.72 -17.72
C HIS A 540 23.41 -29.20 -18.39
N ARG A 541 22.28 -28.94 -17.69
CA ARG A 541 21.05 -28.46 -18.32
C ARG A 541 20.10 -27.72 -17.36
N ALA A 542 20.54 -26.63 -16.72
CA ALA A 542 19.66 -25.82 -15.85
C ALA A 542 18.76 -24.82 -16.59
N TYR A 543 19.11 -24.41 -17.81
CA TYR A 543 18.36 -23.44 -18.58
C TYR A 543 17.08 -24.09 -19.17
N GLY A 544 15.88 -23.58 -18.79
CA GLY A 544 14.58 -24.03 -19.32
C GLY A 544 13.83 -25.08 -18.49
N ARG A 545 14.40 -25.65 -17.42
CA ARG A 545 13.72 -26.68 -16.58
C ARG A 545 13.44 -26.28 -15.14
N GLY A 546 13.77 -25.07 -14.75
CA GLY A 546 13.73 -24.62 -13.36
C GLY A 546 15.07 -24.79 -12.65
N VAL A 547 15.24 -24.03 -11.57
CA VAL A 547 16.49 -23.93 -10.80
C VAL A 547 16.29 -24.65 -9.47
N SER A 548 17.23 -25.54 -9.06
CA SER A 548 17.18 -26.14 -7.73
C SER A 548 17.37 -25.06 -6.65
N ARG A 549 16.80 -25.26 -5.45
CA ARG A 549 16.97 -24.31 -4.33
C ARG A 549 18.43 -24.08 -3.98
N ARG A 550 19.24 -25.15 -4.01
CA ARG A 550 20.68 -25.05 -3.75
C ARG A 550 21.38 -24.16 -4.78
N MET A 551 21.02 -24.31 -6.05
CA MET A 551 21.53 -23.45 -7.12
C MET A 551 21.04 -22.01 -6.97
N MET A 552 19.76 -21.81 -6.59
CA MET A 552 19.20 -20.49 -6.33
C MET A 552 19.90 -19.80 -5.15
N GLN A 553 20.28 -20.54 -4.10
CA GLN A 553 21.06 -20.00 -3.00
C GLN A 553 22.42 -19.48 -3.47
N ARG A 554 23.11 -20.22 -4.33
CA ARG A 554 24.40 -19.78 -4.91
C ARG A 554 24.22 -18.57 -5.83
N ILE A 555 23.13 -18.53 -6.59
CA ILE A 555 22.80 -17.36 -7.41
C ILE A 555 22.55 -16.13 -6.53
N ALA A 556 21.84 -16.28 -5.41
CA ALA A 556 21.58 -15.21 -4.46
C ALA A 556 22.85 -14.72 -3.74
N GLU A 557 23.85 -15.60 -3.57
CA GLU A 557 25.18 -15.23 -3.02
C GLU A 557 26.00 -14.40 -4.02
N GLU A 558 25.86 -14.66 -5.32
CA GLU A 558 26.55 -13.92 -6.39
C GLU A 558 25.81 -12.64 -6.81
N LEU A 559 24.48 -12.68 -6.77
CA LEU A 559 23.59 -11.57 -7.11
C LEU A 559 22.86 -11.14 -5.83
N PRO A 560 23.32 -10.10 -5.14
CA PRO A 560 22.75 -9.71 -3.84
C PRO A 560 21.38 -9.02 -3.99
N ASP A 561 20.35 -9.81 -4.29
CA ASP A 561 18.95 -9.39 -4.36
C ASP A 561 18.15 -10.13 -3.28
N PRO A 562 17.42 -9.43 -2.40
CA PRO A 562 16.65 -10.04 -1.31
C PRO A 562 15.64 -11.08 -1.79
N PHE A 563 14.97 -10.83 -2.91
CA PHE A 563 13.96 -11.74 -3.46
C PHE A 563 14.55 -13.07 -3.91
N LEU A 564 15.77 -13.08 -4.49
CA LEU A 564 16.45 -14.32 -4.85
C LEU A 564 16.83 -15.16 -3.61
N ALA A 565 17.22 -14.51 -2.52
CA ALA A 565 17.49 -15.16 -1.25
C ALA A 565 16.21 -15.73 -0.62
N ASP A 566 15.12 -14.97 -0.67
CA ASP A 566 13.80 -15.42 -0.22
C ASP A 566 13.29 -16.61 -1.04
N LEU A 567 13.41 -16.61 -2.37
CA LEU A 567 13.06 -17.73 -3.23
C LEU A 567 13.84 -19.01 -2.86
N ALA A 568 15.14 -18.89 -2.62
CA ALA A 568 15.99 -20.04 -2.25
C ALA A 568 15.56 -20.70 -0.94
N SER A 569 15.14 -19.88 0.04
CA SER A 569 14.82 -20.33 1.39
C SER A 569 13.32 -20.42 1.69
N SER A 570 12.43 -20.14 0.72
CA SER A 570 10.97 -20.03 0.89
C SER A 570 10.28 -21.33 1.33
N ASP A 571 9.11 -21.18 1.98
CA ASP A 571 8.19 -22.27 2.32
C ASP A 571 7.20 -22.59 1.16
N VAL A 572 7.49 -22.13 -0.04
CA VAL A 572 6.68 -22.28 -1.25
C VAL A 572 7.20 -23.41 -2.13
N LEU A 573 6.33 -24.31 -2.56
CA LEU A 573 6.52 -25.19 -3.69
C LEU A 573 5.89 -24.55 -4.93
N TRP A 574 6.64 -24.35 -5.98
CA TRP A 574 6.14 -23.86 -7.27
C TRP A 574 5.56 -25.02 -8.09
N ASP A 575 4.26 -25.27 -7.88
CA ASP A 575 3.56 -26.42 -8.40
C ASP A 575 2.99 -26.15 -9.79
N GLU A 576 3.15 -27.10 -10.72
CA GLU A 576 2.77 -26.93 -12.11
C GLU A 576 1.27 -27.17 -12.31
N VAL A 577 0.59 -26.25 -12.99
CA VAL A 577 -0.81 -26.41 -13.41
C VAL A 577 -0.89 -27.43 -14.53
N VAL A 578 -1.61 -28.52 -14.30
CA VAL A 578 -1.83 -29.61 -15.28
C VAL A 578 -3.05 -29.32 -16.14
N SER A 579 -4.15 -28.88 -15.51
CA SER A 579 -5.38 -28.54 -16.24
C SER A 579 -6.17 -27.44 -15.52
N VAL A 580 -6.95 -26.69 -16.32
CA VAL A 580 -7.95 -25.72 -15.88
C VAL A 580 -9.26 -26.08 -16.59
N GLU A 581 -10.23 -26.64 -15.88
CA GLU A 581 -11.46 -27.19 -16.45
C GLU A 581 -12.69 -26.47 -15.87
N PRO A 582 -13.67 -26.06 -16.72
CA PRO A 582 -14.91 -25.47 -16.23
C PRO A 582 -15.75 -26.50 -15.43
N ARG A 583 -16.34 -26.07 -14.31
CA ARG A 583 -17.18 -26.88 -13.42
C ARG A 583 -18.62 -26.34 -13.28
N GLY A 584 -18.95 -25.32 -14.09
CA GLY A 584 -20.26 -24.68 -14.06
C GLY A 584 -20.45 -23.72 -12.89
N GLU A 585 -21.69 -23.29 -12.72
CA GLU A 585 -22.06 -22.34 -11.67
C GLU A 585 -22.17 -23.03 -10.30
N GLN A 586 -21.46 -22.48 -9.31
CA GLN A 586 -21.46 -22.99 -7.92
C GLN A 586 -21.53 -21.83 -6.91
N PRO A 587 -22.10 -22.07 -5.71
CA PRO A 587 -21.99 -21.14 -4.60
C PRO A 587 -20.53 -20.96 -4.21
N VAL A 588 -20.07 -19.71 -4.15
CA VAL A 588 -18.69 -19.37 -3.86
C VAL A 588 -18.58 -18.46 -2.66
N PHE A 589 -17.45 -18.54 -1.98
CA PHE A 589 -17.13 -17.86 -0.75
C PHE A 589 -15.80 -17.14 -0.89
N ASP A 590 -15.65 -16.09 -0.08
CA ASP A 590 -14.38 -15.37 0.06
C ASP A 590 -14.12 -15.13 1.55
N ALA A 591 -12.88 -14.80 1.89
CA ALA A 591 -12.46 -14.60 3.26
C ALA A 591 -11.72 -13.28 3.41
N THR A 592 -11.62 -12.78 4.64
CA THR A 592 -10.87 -11.57 4.96
C THR A 592 -9.69 -11.93 5.86
N VAL A 593 -8.45 -11.72 5.35
CA VAL A 593 -7.20 -11.92 6.10
C VAL A 593 -6.39 -10.62 6.03
N PRO A 594 -6.45 -9.75 7.05
CA PRO A 594 -5.69 -8.50 7.12
C PRO A 594 -4.18 -8.74 7.16
N GLY A 595 -3.41 -7.82 6.62
CA GLY A 595 -1.94 -7.83 6.66
C GLY A 595 -1.32 -8.54 5.48
N THR A 596 -1.38 -9.86 5.41
CA THR A 596 -0.78 -10.65 4.33
C THR A 596 -1.65 -10.74 3.07
N HIS A 597 -2.95 -10.46 3.18
CA HIS A 597 -3.94 -10.51 2.08
C HIS A 597 -4.01 -11.84 1.33
N ASN A 598 -3.58 -12.93 1.96
CA ASN A 598 -3.62 -14.28 1.40
C ASN A 598 -3.83 -15.32 2.50
N PHE A 599 -4.13 -16.54 2.10
CA PHE A 599 -4.23 -17.69 2.98
C PHE A 599 -4.00 -18.99 2.19
N VAL A 600 -3.76 -20.09 2.90
CA VAL A 600 -3.53 -21.40 2.28
C VAL A 600 -4.85 -22.14 2.13
N ALA A 601 -5.26 -22.39 0.87
CA ALA A 601 -6.48 -23.06 0.46
C ALA A 601 -6.16 -24.34 -0.33
N ASN A 602 -6.60 -25.52 0.14
CA ASN A 602 -6.21 -26.82 -0.43
C ASN A 602 -4.69 -27.01 -0.56
N GLY A 603 -3.92 -26.36 0.32
CA GLY A 603 -2.47 -26.34 0.24
C GLY A 603 -1.88 -25.40 -0.83
N ILE A 604 -2.69 -24.56 -1.48
CA ILE A 604 -2.32 -23.58 -2.49
C ILE A 604 -2.47 -22.18 -1.89
N VAL A 605 -1.58 -21.25 -2.23
CA VAL A 605 -1.65 -19.86 -1.73
C VAL A 605 -2.67 -19.08 -2.56
N ALA A 606 -3.75 -18.64 -1.91
CA ALA A 606 -4.89 -17.94 -2.48
C ALA A 606 -4.97 -16.50 -1.98
N HIS A 607 -5.33 -15.56 -2.84
CA HIS A 607 -5.45 -14.13 -2.51
C HIS A 607 -6.85 -13.78 -1.99
N ASN A 608 -6.95 -12.70 -1.20
CA ASN A 608 -8.21 -12.12 -0.74
C ASN A 608 -8.37 -10.65 -1.19
N SER A 609 -9.49 -9.97 -0.87
CA SER A 609 -10.03 -8.82 -1.61
C SER A 609 -9.78 -7.41 -1.05
N ILE A 610 -10.06 -6.36 -1.88
CA ILE A 610 -9.72 -4.94 -1.78
C ILE A 610 -10.45 -4.14 -0.67
N GLU A 611 -11.71 -4.49 -0.30
CA GLU A 611 -12.48 -3.73 0.70
C GLU A 611 -11.88 -3.75 2.11
N GLN A 612 -10.78 -4.45 2.29
CA GLN A 612 -10.14 -4.64 3.60
C GLN A 612 -9.50 -3.37 4.13
N ASP A 613 -8.92 -2.54 3.26
CA ASP A 613 -8.27 -1.29 3.65
C ASP A 613 -9.28 -0.20 4.03
N ALA A 614 -10.53 -0.32 3.54
CA ALA A 614 -11.58 0.63 3.86
C ALA A 614 -12.07 0.50 5.31
N ASP A 615 -12.22 1.63 5.98
CA ASP A 615 -12.84 1.70 7.30
C ASP A 615 -14.36 1.74 7.20
N VAL A 616 -14.86 2.42 6.16
CA VAL A 616 -16.28 2.53 5.84
C VAL A 616 -16.50 2.20 4.36
N VAL A 617 -17.56 1.43 4.08
CA VAL A 617 -18.03 1.17 2.71
C VAL A 617 -19.49 1.58 2.61
N LEU A 618 -19.76 2.50 1.69
CA LEU A 618 -21.06 3.04 1.38
C LEU A 618 -21.50 2.61 -0.02
N PHE A 619 -22.72 2.13 -0.15
CA PHE A 619 -23.33 1.91 -1.46
C PHE A 619 -24.46 2.90 -1.71
N ILE A 620 -24.54 3.36 -2.94
CA ILE A 620 -25.68 4.14 -3.40
C ILE A 620 -26.57 3.22 -4.23
N TYR A 621 -27.83 3.09 -3.82
CA TYR A 621 -28.84 2.32 -4.50
C TYR A 621 -30.04 3.22 -4.83
N ARG A 622 -30.51 3.16 -6.07
CA ARG A 622 -31.71 3.84 -6.52
C ARG A 622 -32.64 2.82 -7.16
N ASP A 623 -33.80 2.63 -6.53
CA ASP A 623 -34.80 1.68 -6.99
C ASP A 623 -35.40 2.10 -8.35
N ASP A 624 -35.64 3.39 -8.55
CA ASP A 624 -36.16 3.98 -9.80
C ASP A 624 -35.20 3.82 -11.00
N TYR A 625 -33.94 3.58 -10.76
CA TYR A 625 -32.96 3.30 -11.82
C TYR A 625 -33.14 1.91 -12.43
N TYR A 626 -33.51 0.92 -11.61
CA TYR A 626 -33.69 -0.47 -12.04
C TYR A 626 -35.13 -0.81 -12.39
N TYR A 627 -36.12 -0.14 -11.74
CA TYR A 627 -37.53 -0.40 -11.86
C TYR A 627 -38.26 0.91 -12.21
N PRO A 628 -38.64 1.10 -13.51
CA PRO A 628 -39.32 2.34 -13.97
C PRO A 628 -40.64 2.64 -13.25
N ASP A 629 -41.28 1.59 -12.73
CA ASP A 629 -42.58 1.70 -12.02
C ASP A 629 -42.40 1.77 -10.49
N SER A 630 -41.19 2.02 -10.00
CA SER A 630 -40.91 2.12 -8.56
C SER A 630 -41.75 3.26 -7.91
N GLU A 631 -42.31 2.96 -6.75
CA GLU A 631 -42.98 3.95 -5.88
C GLU A 631 -41.95 4.91 -5.22
N GLN A 632 -40.63 4.57 -5.25
CA GLN A 632 -39.54 5.33 -4.62
C GLN A 632 -38.83 6.25 -5.62
N ARG A 633 -39.56 6.90 -6.51
CA ARG A 633 -38.97 7.81 -7.51
C ARG A 633 -38.28 8.99 -6.85
N GLY A 634 -37.07 9.30 -7.33
CA GLY A 634 -36.23 10.38 -6.79
C GLY A 634 -35.67 10.12 -5.39
N MET A 635 -35.76 8.89 -4.91
CA MET A 635 -35.15 8.47 -3.65
C MET A 635 -33.90 7.63 -3.90
N ALA A 636 -32.89 7.83 -3.07
CA ALA A 636 -31.70 7.01 -3.03
C ALA A 636 -31.50 6.43 -1.63
N GLU A 637 -31.18 5.17 -1.54
CA GLU A 637 -30.77 4.50 -0.31
C GLU A 637 -29.23 4.51 -0.25
N ILE A 638 -28.68 5.03 0.84
CA ILE A 638 -27.27 4.99 1.15
C ILE A 638 -27.05 3.87 2.15
N ILE A 639 -26.44 2.79 1.71
CA ILE A 639 -26.24 1.57 2.51
C ILE A 639 -24.83 1.62 3.09
N VAL A 640 -24.71 1.69 4.42
CA VAL A 640 -23.45 1.52 5.15
C VAL A 640 -23.21 0.01 5.33
N ALA A 641 -22.48 -0.58 4.40
CA ALA A 641 -22.26 -2.02 4.35
C ALA A 641 -21.07 -2.47 5.22
N LYS A 642 -20.14 -1.56 5.51
CA LYS A 642 -19.03 -1.78 6.41
C LYS A 642 -18.77 -0.51 7.22
N HIS A 643 -18.59 -0.67 8.53
CA HIS A 643 -18.14 0.39 9.44
C HIS A 643 -17.28 -0.26 10.52
N ARG A 644 -15.95 0.01 10.52
CA ARG A 644 -15.02 -0.62 11.49
C ARG A 644 -15.30 -0.22 12.93
N ASN A 645 -15.67 1.04 13.13
CA ASN A 645 -15.80 1.63 14.47
C ASN A 645 -17.23 1.97 14.86
N GLY A 646 -18.23 1.44 14.13
CA GLY A 646 -19.64 1.77 14.36
C GLY A 646 -20.62 0.79 13.71
N PRO A 647 -21.92 1.07 13.81
CA PRO A 647 -22.96 0.22 13.26
C PRO A 647 -23.01 0.30 11.73
N VAL A 648 -23.52 -0.77 11.12
CA VAL A 648 -23.95 -0.79 9.73
C VAL A 648 -25.45 -0.50 9.64
N GLY A 649 -25.92 -0.02 8.50
CA GLY A 649 -27.34 0.34 8.32
C GLY A 649 -27.60 0.96 6.98
N SER A 650 -28.78 1.55 6.81
CA SER A 650 -29.09 2.33 5.61
C SER A 650 -29.84 3.61 5.95
N THR A 651 -29.60 4.64 5.16
CA THR A 651 -30.29 5.93 5.23
C THR A 651 -30.87 6.29 3.88
N ARG A 652 -31.84 7.19 3.85
CA ARG A 652 -32.50 7.62 2.61
C ARG A 652 -32.24 9.09 2.35
N LEU A 653 -31.98 9.41 1.08
CA LEU A 653 -31.81 10.78 0.59
C LEU A 653 -32.71 11.01 -0.61
N ALA A 654 -33.14 12.26 -0.82
CA ALA A 654 -33.74 12.65 -2.07
C ALA A 654 -32.67 12.87 -3.14
N PHE A 655 -32.87 12.33 -4.35
CA PHE A 655 -32.00 12.59 -5.49
C PHE A 655 -32.72 13.53 -6.48
N LEU A 656 -32.26 14.75 -6.57
CA LEU A 656 -32.78 15.80 -7.47
C LEU A 656 -31.99 15.74 -8.78
N GLU A 657 -32.42 14.87 -9.69
CA GLU A 657 -31.71 14.55 -10.94
C GLU A 657 -31.39 15.79 -11.78
N GLN A 658 -32.36 16.72 -11.93
CA GLN A 658 -32.19 17.95 -12.68
C GLN A 658 -31.06 18.86 -12.15
N TYR A 659 -30.77 18.80 -10.85
CA TYR A 659 -29.70 19.56 -10.19
C TYR A 659 -28.47 18.72 -9.91
N THR A 660 -28.49 17.42 -10.26
CA THR A 660 -27.43 16.45 -9.92
C THR A 660 -27.06 16.47 -8.44
N LYS A 661 -28.08 16.62 -7.55
CA LYS A 661 -27.91 16.88 -6.11
C LYS A 661 -28.62 15.84 -5.26
N PHE A 662 -27.93 15.38 -4.21
CA PHE A 662 -28.57 14.70 -3.08
C PHE A 662 -29.00 15.72 -2.03
N ALA A 663 -30.14 15.49 -1.40
CA ALA A 663 -30.68 16.33 -0.35
C ALA A 663 -31.27 15.47 0.77
N ASN A 664 -31.25 16.01 1.98
CA ASN A 664 -31.92 15.38 3.12
C ASN A 664 -33.45 15.34 2.88
N LEU A 665 -34.07 14.25 3.34
CA LEU A 665 -35.55 14.19 3.41
C LEU A 665 -36.03 15.08 4.55
N ALA A 666 -37.25 15.64 4.39
CA ALA A 666 -37.85 16.37 5.48
C ALA A 666 -38.07 15.43 6.68
N ARG A 667 -37.59 15.82 7.86
CA ARG A 667 -37.94 15.12 9.09
C ARG A 667 -39.38 15.49 9.45
N GLU A 668 -40.28 14.50 9.58
CA GLU A 668 -41.67 14.68 10.06
C GLU A 668 -41.68 15.12 11.51
#